data_d892b116c06af31703ad76f5243dcf2b
#
_entry.id   d892b116c06af31703ad76f5243dcf2b
#
_cell.length_a   1.000
_cell.length_b   1.000
_cell.length_c   1.000
_cell.angle_alpha   90.00
_cell.angle_beta   90.00
_cell.angle_gamma   90.00
#
_symmetry.space_group_name_H-M   'P 1'
#
loop_
_entity.id
_entity.type
_entity.pdbx_description
1 polymer ?
#
loop_
_entity_poly.entity_id
_entity_poly.type
_entity_poly.pdbx_seq_one_letter_code
_entity_poly.pdbx_strand_id
1 'polypeptide(L)'
;MHGVFLNITRNSDGDYQAMTNDRMFEYQRLAQEVYHAGLSARLARLGYALEPGMYGEPQLKGITREQIEYFSGRAAQIEDFLQKKWGINRKTATPEQKQAAWEMTRKAKKARDLDGLQARWREEAREIGLNEVFPGKKVNDLSPEKRLDIARDSLKFAIEHHTERESAVKEGELIRTALQDGRGKITIGDIYKVMKEVTSSGELIRQVDDLAGSRQNLVTSREALEREKRILSFEKSGRNKVEPVMNPLQAENTLNAIQEREGLTLNAEQRAAARMILTTDNRYSGINGYAGTGKTTMLKPAIESLQNGAAFSALTNAGYRVIGLGPQHSAVHALKDAGIIESRTLQSWLADRRAGKDLTGKTVVVIDEAGLTSARDLESAMKRIEKAGARAILVGDSKQYESVAAGPAFAMLQKAGMETVYVTEMQRQRNAPEHIREAARLSIDSPEKALEKLSIREIRDPQERFKALSEEYLKSQDPKETLVLTGTHEARKSVNENVREALNLKGKGREFIRFETGDFTEAQKKRINSYEPGQEILFGKAYRLMGVKVGEVGKVASVDKEDGTVRLKMEDGRNVTMTPRKLSGKDHEIGQRETIELSLGDRIRITGNSLRLDGVTNGMRGEVVDVSGSRIMIRFDSGLEYGILVGKTPLEIDHGYAQTGHSAQGLGAQTVILDLPSNSQTLNRRSFYTNLTRTKNQVKAFTDDREKLAGAVKREKDKTMAHDVEKAQAVERKPWEKARKIEPELEI
;
A
#
# COMPACT_ATOMS: atom_id res chain seq x y z
N MET A 1 -33.94 0.89 6.38
CA MET A 1 -34.70 -0.38 6.15
C MET A 1 -33.91 -1.51 6.82
N HIS A 2 -34.56 -2.35 7.59
CA HIS A 2 -33.93 -3.55 8.18
C HIS A 2 -34.61 -4.78 7.57
N GLY A 3 -33.82 -5.65 6.95
CA GLY A 3 -34.28 -6.96 6.51
C GLY A 3 -34.00 -7.98 7.62
N VAL A 4 -34.99 -8.78 7.95
CA VAL A 4 -34.84 -9.93 8.87
C VAL A 4 -34.91 -11.17 8.01
N PHE A 5 -33.83 -11.96 8.01
CA PHE A 5 -33.73 -13.22 7.31
C PHE A 5 -33.65 -14.35 8.34
N LEU A 6 -34.39 -15.43 8.10
CA LEU A 6 -34.24 -16.64 8.89
C LEU A 6 -32.90 -17.30 8.53
N ASN A 7 -32.12 -17.66 9.54
CA ASN A 7 -30.86 -18.39 9.34
C ASN A 7 -31.11 -19.88 9.11
N ILE A 8 -31.97 -20.20 8.13
CA ILE A 8 -32.35 -21.55 7.79
C ILE A 8 -32.31 -21.73 6.27
N THR A 9 -31.69 -22.79 5.81
CA THR A 9 -31.71 -23.24 4.42
C THR A 9 -32.07 -24.71 4.35
N ARG A 10 -32.48 -25.17 3.19
CA ARG A 10 -32.75 -26.58 2.93
C ARG A 10 -31.63 -27.16 2.08
N ASN A 11 -31.00 -28.26 2.53
CA ASN A 11 -29.95 -28.93 1.79
C ASN A 11 -30.53 -29.77 0.61
N SER A 12 -29.64 -30.37 -0.19
CA SER A 12 -30.02 -31.23 -1.32
C SER A 12 -30.88 -32.41 -0.92
N ASP A 13 -30.75 -32.89 0.32
CA ASP A 13 -31.45 -34.05 0.88
C ASP A 13 -32.82 -33.68 1.47
N GLY A 14 -33.12 -32.37 1.50
CA GLY A 14 -34.37 -31.83 1.99
C GLY A 14 -34.38 -31.45 3.47
N ASP A 15 -33.27 -31.57 4.17
CA ASP A 15 -33.16 -31.27 5.60
C ASP A 15 -32.91 -29.80 5.82
N TYR A 16 -33.46 -29.27 6.93
CA TYR A 16 -33.22 -27.89 7.35
C TYR A 16 -31.89 -27.78 8.10
N GLN A 17 -31.07 -26.82 7.71
CA GLN A 17 -29.80 -26.53 8.36
C GLN A 17 -29.57 -25.03 8.49
N ALA A 18 -28.64 -24.64 9.35
CA ALA A 18 -28.24 -23.25 9.47
C ALA A 18 -27.55 -22.77 8.16
N MET A 19 -27.93 -21.58 7.70
CA MET A 19 -27.30 -20.95 6.53
C MET A 19 -25.94 -20.39 6.92
N THR A 20 -24.92 -20.61 6.09
CA THR A 20 -23.60 -19.98 6.25
C THR A 20 -23.68 -18.51 5.86
N ASN A 21 -23.46 -17.61 6.82
CA ASN A 21 -23.64 -16.16 6.63
C ASN A 21 -22.37 -15.44 6.15
N ASP A 22 -21.24 -16.09 6.04
CA ASP A 22 -19.95 -15.48 5.75
C ASP A 22 -19.96 -14.64 4.46
N ARG A 23 -20.61 -15.13 3.42
CA ARG A 23 -20.79 -14.39 2.16
C ARG A 23 -21.64 -13.12 2.32
N MET A 24 -22.65 -13.14 3.18
CA MET A 24 -23.49 -11.96 3.43
C MET A 24 -22.66 -10.82 4.04
N PHE A 25 -21.78 -11.15 4.99
CA PHE A 25 -20.87 -10.18 5.59
C PHE A 25 -19.84 -9.68 4.59
N GLU A 26 -19.33 -10.54 3.74
CA GLU A 26 -18.40 -10.17 2.69
C GLU A 26 -18.99 -9.16 1.69
N TYR A 27 -20.23 -9.36 1.27
CA TYR A 27 -20.93 -8.47 0.34
C TYR A 27 -21.65 -7.30 1.02
N GLN A 28 -21.57 -7.14 2.34
CA GLN A 28 -22.28 -6.09 3.08
C GLN A 28 -21.97 -4.69 2.52
N ARG A 29 -20.69 -4.38 2.24
CA ARG A 29 -20.27 -3.09 1.70
C ARG A 29 -20.82 -2.84 0.29
N LEU A 30 -20.85 -3.87 -0.54
CA LEU A 30 -21.45 -3.78 -1.87
C LEU A 30 -22.96 -3.55 -1.77
N ALA A 31 -23.67 -4.32 -0.94
CA ALA A 31 -25.10 -4.18 -0.74
C ALA A 31 -25.47 -2.77 -0.22
N GLN A 32 -24.67 -2.22 0.69
CA GLN A 32 -24.84 -0.84 1.15
C GLN A 32 -24.69 0.16 -0.01
N GLU A 33 -23.68 -0.01 -0.88
CA GLU A 33 -23.47 0.89 -1.99
C GLU A 33 -24.55 0.77 -3.07
N VAL A 34 -25.03 -0.44 -3.34
CA VAL A 34 -26.20 -0.66 -4.22
C VAL A 34 -27.44 0.08 -3.70
N TYR A 35 -27.67 -0.01 -2.39
CA TYR A 35 -28.75 0.75 -1.74
C TYR A 35 -28.55 2.27 -1.87
N HIS A 36 -27.36 2.77 -1.59
CA HIS A 36 -27.03 4.20 -1.72
C HIS A 36 -27.19 4.70 -3.16
N ALA A 37 -26.70 3.95 -4.14
CA ALA A 37 -26.83 4.30 -5.55
C ALA A 37 -28.32 4.33 -6.00
N GLY A 38 -29.09 3.32 -5.61
CA GLY A 38 -30.53 3.25 -5.90
C GLY A 38 -31.33 4.36 -5.23
N LEU A 39 -31.05 4.63 -3.95
CA LEU A 39 -31.68 5.72 -3.22
C LEU A 39 -31.35 7.09 -3.85
N SER A 40 -30.08 7.32 -4.15
CA SER A 40 -29.62 8.57 -4.79
C SER A 40 -30.31 8.80 -6.13
N ALA A 41 -30.36 7.78 -6.98
CA ALA A 41 -31.02 7.88 -8.27
C ALA A 41 -32.53 8.20 -8.12
N ARG A 42 -33.19 7.59 -7.13
CA ARG A 42 -34.62 7.82 -6.89
C ARG A 42 -34.90 9.22 -6.34
N LEU A 43 -34.09 9.71 -5.40
CA LEU A 43 -34.23 11.06 -4.85
C LEU A 43 -33.93 12.13 -5.91
N ALA A 44 -32.90 11.93 -6.74
CA ALA A 44 -32.58 12.83 -7.84
C ALA A 44 -33.75 12.95 -8.85
N ARG A 45 -34.41 11.82 -9.20
CA ARG A 45 -35.62 11.83 -10.06
C ARG A 45 -36.79 12.59 -9.44
N LEU A 46 -36.90 12.57 -8.13
CA LEU A 46 -37.91 13.34 -7.40
C LEU A 46 -37.57 14.83 -7.33
N GLY A 47 -36.38 15.25 -7.81
CA GLY A 47 -35.94 16.64 -7.86
C GLY A 47 -35.15 17.08 -6.62
N TYR A 48 -34.76 16.16 -5.72
CA TYR A 48 -33.92 16.50 -4.59
C TYR A 48 -32.46 16.66 -5.02
N ALA A 49 -31.85 17.76 -4.61
CA ALA A 49 -30.41 17.96 -4.74
C ALA A 49 -29.68 17.14 -3.65
N LEU A 50 -28.66 16.39 -4.06
CA LEU A 50 -27.89 15.51 -3.22
C LEU A 50 -26.44 15.96 -3.11
N GLU A 51 -25.82 15.70 -1.97
CA GLU A 51 -24.39 15.83 -1.74
C GLU A 51 -23.88 14.59 -0.96
N PRO A 52 -22.59 14.27 -1.03
CA PRO A 52 -22.04 13.19 -0.23
C PRO A 52 -21.99 13.58 1.23
N GLY A 53 -22.49 12.71 2.10
CA GLY A 53 -22.32 12.81 3.55
C GLY A 53 -20.89 12.45 3.97
N MET A 54 -20.63 12.48 5.28
CA MET A 54 -19.29 12.29 5.85
C MET A 54 -18.62 10.96 5.46
N TYR A 55 -19.42 9.90 5.29
CA TYR A 55 -18.94 8.57 4.90
C TYR A 55 -19.32 8.24 3.45
N GLY A 56 -19.65 9.26 2.68
CA GLY A 56 -20.05 9.12 1.29
C GLY A 56 -21.50 8.67 1.08
N GLU A 57 -22.33 8.55 2.12
CA GLU A 57 -23.76 8.29 2.01
C GLU A 57 -24.50 9.45 1.30
N PRO A 58 -25.61 9.20 0.60
CA PRO A 58 -26.40 10.29 0.00
C PRO A 58 -27.06 11.15 1.07
N GLN A 59 -26.77 12.44 1.05
CA GLN A 59 -27.33 13.45 1.92
C GLN A 59 -28.12 14.48 1.11
N LEU A 60 -29.24 14.96 1.64
CA LEU A 60 -29.98 16.04 1.01
C LEU A 60 -29.23 17.36 1.20
N LYS A 61 -29.00 18.07 0.10
CA LYS A 61 -28.35 19.38 0.12
C LYS A 61 -29.19 20.39 0.90
N GLY A 62 -28.56 21.14 1.77
CA GLY A 62 -29.23 22.16 2.62
C GLY A 62 -29.61 21.68 4.00
N ILE A 63 -29.33 20.42 4.36
CA ILE A 63 -29.42 19.92 5.72
C ILE A 63 -28.04 19.98 6.36
N THR A 64 -27.88 20.76 7.45
CA THR A 64 -26.57 20.90 8.09
C THR A 64 -26.21 19.67 8.91
N ARG A 65 -24.91 19.55 9.21
CA ARG A 65 -24.43 18.45 10.02
C ARG A 65 -25.00 18.47 11.44
N GLU A 66 -25.11 19.64 12.03
CA GLU A 66 -25.69 19.81 13.37
C GLU A 66 -27.15 19.32 13.40
N GLN A 67 -27.92 19.62 12.34
CA GLN A 67 -29.31 19.14 12.21
C GLN A 67 -29.37 17.61 12.08
N ILE A 68 -28.45 16.99 11.32
CA ILE A 68 -28.36 15.52 11.20
C ILE A 68 -27.97 14.89 12.54
N GLU A 69 -27.01 15.47 13.24
CA GLU A 69 -26.52 14.96 14.52
C GLU A 69 -27.59 15.10 15.62
N TYR A 70 -28.38 16.14 15.60
CA TYR A 70 -29.50 16.31 16.52
C TYR A 70 -30.51 15.16 16.43
N PHE A 71 -30.89 14.76 15.21
CA PHE A 71 -31.80 13.62 15.02
C PHE A 71 -31.08 12.26 15.15
N SER A 72 -29.77 12.24 15.15
CA SER A 72 -28.98 11.03 15.33
C SER A 72 -28.73 10.74 16.82
N GLY A 73 -29.80 10.61 17.62
CA GLY A 73 -29.71 10.44 19.07
C GLY A 73 -28.79 9.29 19.50
N ARG A 74 -28.58 8.31 18.65
CA ARG A 74 -27.63 7.21 18.88
C ARG A 74 -26.18 7.68 18.76
N ALA A 75 -25.89 8.53 17.80
CA ALA A 75 -24.57 9.09 17.62
C ALA A 75 -24.16 9.95 18.82
N ALA A 76 -25.10 10.78 19.32
CA ALA A 76 -24.91 11.61 20.52
C ALA A 76 -24.65 10.76 21.79
N GLN A 77 -25.39 9.66 21.97
CA GLN A 77 -25.17 8.72 23.09
C GLN A 77 -23.80 8.07 23.08
N ILE A 78 -23.32 7.66 21.90
CA ILE A 78 -21.99 7.07 21.73
C ILE A 78 -20.92 8.13 22.00
N GLU A 79 -21.08 9.34 21.47
CA GLU A 79 -20.15 10.46 21.68
C GLU A 79 -20.03 10.82 23.17
N ASP A 80 -21.17 10.99 23.86
CA ASP A 80 -21.20 11.26 25.29
C ASP A 80 -20.54 10.17 26.13
N PHE A 81 -20.77 8.89 25.76
CA PHE A 81 -20.14 7.77 26.42
C PHE A 81 -18.63 7.76 26.22
N LEU A 82 -18.16 7.97 24.95
CA LEU A 82 -16.75 8.02 24.60
C LEU A 82 -16.05 9.15 25.37
N GLN A 83 -16.69 10.33 25.43
CA GLN A 83 -16.14 11.48 26.12
C GLN A 83 -16.10 11.27 27.64
N LYS A 84 -17.18 10.74 28.25
CA LYS A 84 -17.23 10.49 29.70
C LYS A 84 -16.32 9.39 30.18
N LYS A 85 -16.20 8.31 29.39
CA LYS A 85 -15.44 7.13 29.79
C LYS A 85 -13.96 7.20 29.46
N TRP A 86 -13.62 7.79 28.32
CA TRP A 86 -12.25 7.79 27.80
C TRP A 86 -11.69 9.16 27.42
N GLY A 87 -12.47 10.24 27.54
CA GLY A 87 -12.05 11.59 27.17
C GLY A 87 -11.82 11.81 25.67
N ILE A 88 -12.37 10.92 24.82
CA ILE A 88 -12.19 10.91 23.37
C ILE A 88 -13.50 11.13 22.63
N ASN A 89 -13.42 11.48 21.36
CA ASN A 89 -14.57 11.65 20.48
C ASN A 89 -14.65 10.55 19.43
N ARG A 90 -15.74 10.46 18.67
CA ARG A 90 -15.94 9.44 17.63
C ARG A 90 -14.92 9.50 16.51
N LYS A 91 -14.26 10.64 16.27
CA LYS A 91 -13.21 10.76 15.25
C LYS A 91 -11.91 10.11 15.73
N THR A 92 -11.58 10.30 17.01
CA THR A 92 -10.35 9.80 17.64
C THR A 92 -10.51 8.39 18.25
N ALA A 93 -11.75 7.91 18.43
CA ALA A 93 -12.02 6.57 18.97
C ALA A 93 -11.63 5.46 18.00
N THR A 94 -10.99 4.41 18.53
CA THR A 94 -10.68 3.18 17.76
C THR A 94 -11.96 2.42 17.38
N PRO A 95 -11.90 1.49 16.40
CA PRO A 95 -13.02 0.62 16.07
C PRO A 95 -13.56 -0.14 17.28
N GLU A 96 -12.69 -0.65 18.15
CA GLU A 96 -13.05 -1.40 19.36
C GLU A 96 -13.75 -0.51 20.39
N GLN A 97 -13.23 0.70 20.59
CA GLN A 97 -13.87 1.70 21.48
C GLN A 97 -15.26 2.11 20.96
N LYS A 98 -15.39 2.28 19.64
CA LYS A 98 -16.71 2.54 19.01
C LYS A 98 -17.66 1.37 19.20
N GLN A 99 -17.17 0.13 19.03
CA GLN A 99 -17.97 -1.08 19.23
C GLN A 99 -18.40 -1.22 20.69
N ALA A 100 -17.48 -1.07 21.64
CA ALA A 100 -17.78 -1.12 23.07
C ALA A 100 -18.78 -0.03 23.48
N ALA A 101 -18.60 1.21 23.00
CA ALA A 101 -19.55 2.29 23.23
C ALA A 101 -20.92 1.97 22.63
N TRP A 102 -20.97 1.38 21.45
CA TRP A 102 -22.21 0.96 20.79
C TRP A 102 -22.95 -0.12 21.60
N GLU A 103 -22.25 -1.09 22.14
CA GLU A 103 -22.84 -2.17 22.95
C GLU A 103 -23.32 -1.63 24.30
N MET A 104 -22.49 -0.89 25.03
CA MET A 104 -22.78 -0.41 26.39
C MET A 104 -23.85 0.67 26.44
N THR A 105 -24.07 1.43 25.36
CA THR A 105 -25.11 2.45 25.30
C THR A 105 -26.43 1.94 24.70
N ARG A 106 -26.53 0.65 24.34
CA ARG A 106 -27.73 0.06 23.72
C ARG A 106 -28.85 -0.11 24.76
N LYS A 107 -29.91 0.67 24.60
CA LYS A 107 -31.14 0.56 25.43
C LYS A 107 -32.11 -0.43 24.78
N ALA A 108 -32.91 -1.11 25.60
CA ALA A 108 -33.99 -1.97 25.12
C ALA A 108 -35.00 -1.15 24.29
N LYS A 109 -35.50 -1.71 23.20
CA LYS A 109 -36.53 -1.09 22.37
C LYS A 109 -37.85 -1.06 23.16
N LYS A 110 -38.44 0.11 23.28
CA LYS A 110 -39.81 0.26 23.81
C LYS A 110 -40.78 0.42 22.64
N ALA A 111 -42.00 -0.14 22.77
CA ALA A 111 -43.09 0.14 21.84
C ALA A 111 -43.38 1.64 21.83
N ARG A 112 -43.56 2.26 20.67
CA ARG A 112 -43.78 3.69 20.51
C ARG A 112 -45.01 3.95 19.66
N ASP A 113 -45.79 4.94 20.04
CA ASP A 113 -46.84 5.51 19.24
C ASP A 113 -46.20 6.26 18.04
N LEU A 114 -46.51 5.86 16.80
CA LEU A 114 -45.93 6.43 15.58
C LEU A 114 -46.46 7.84 15.29
N ASP A 115 -47.73 8.12 15.57
CA ASP A 115 -48.37 9.42 15.29
C ASP A 115 -47.85 10.48 16.24
N GLY A 116 -47.78 10.19 17.53
CA GLY A 116 -47.17 11.05 18.51
C GLY A 116 -45.68 11.32 18.26
N LEU A 117 -44.97 10.32 17.74
CA LEU A 117 -43.56 10.45 17.39
C LEU A 117 -43.34 11.38 16.19
N GLN A 118 -44.18 11.31 15.16
CA GLN A 118 -44.12 12.22 14.00
C GLN A 118 -44.43 13.66 14.35
N ALA A 119 -45.42 13.90 15.20
CA ALA A 119 -45.75 15.24 15.68
C ALA A 119 -44.57 15.87 16.43
N ARG A 120 -43.96 15.11 17.34
CA ARG A 120 -42.78 15.53 18.08
C ARG A 120 -41.57 15.82 17.16
N TRP A 121 -41.29 14.97 16.18
CA TRP A 121 -40.20 15.21 15.23
C TRP A 121 -40.39 16.48 14.39
N ARG A 122 -41.64 16.81 14.03
CA ARG A 122 -41.94 18.06 13.33
C ARG A 122 -41.71 19.29 14.21
N GLU A 123 -42.00 19.20 15.49
CA GLU A 123 -41.74 20.27 16.44
C GLU A 123 -40.23 20.46 16.68
N GLU A 124 -39.50 19.37 16.97
CA GLU A 124 -38.04 19.35 17.10
C GLU A 124 -37.35 19.89 15.83
N ALA A 125 -37.84 19.55 14.64
CA ALA A 125 -37.33 20.09 13.39
C ALA A 125 -37.46 21.60 13.26
N ARG A 126 -38.59 22.15 13.69
CA ARG A 126 -38.80 23.61 13.72
C ARG A 126 -37.89 24.32 14.72
N GLU A 127 -37.68 23.73 15.88
CA GLU A 127 -36.80 24.29 16.93
C GLU A 127 -35.37 24.45 16.47
N ILE A 128 -34.85 23.50 15.69
CA ILE A 128 -33.47 23.54 15.15
C ILE A 128 -33.37 24.23 13.77
N GLY A 129 -34.44 24.90 13.34
CA GLY A 129 -34.45 25.60 12.06
C GLY A 129 -34.30 24.69 10.85
N LEU A 130 -34.73 23.43 10.94
CA LEU A 130 -34.76 22.53 9.81
C LEU A 130 -35.90 22.91 8.88
N ASN A 131 -35.61 23.69 7.87
CA ASN A 131 -36.56 24.06 6.86
C ASN A 131 -36.95 22.86 5.99
N GLU A 132 -38.19 22.83 5.50
CA GLU A 132 -38.59 21.80 4.54
C GLU A 132 -37.72 21.86 3.28
N VAL A 133 -37.08 20.76 2.97
CA VAL A 133 -36.32 20.61 1.73
C VAL A 133 -37.32 20.22 0.65
N PHE A 134 -37.73 21.18 -0.16
CA PHE A 134 -38.62 20.91 -1.27
C PHE A 134 -37.83 20.35 -2.49
N PRO A 135 -38.39 19.39 -3.22
CA PRO A 135 -37.84 18.98 -4.47
C PRO A 135 -37.87 20.15 -5.46
N GLY A 136 -36.75 20.42 -6.11
CA GLY A 136 -36.70 21.38 -7.21
C GLY A 136 -37.44 20.88 -8.46
N LYS A 137 -37.20 21.48 -9.62
CA LYS A 137 -37.71 20.92 -10.90
C LYS A 137 -37.23 19.47 -11.01
N LYS A 138 -38.16 18.55 -11.31
CA LYS A 138 -37.79 17.17 -11.65
C LYS A 138 -36.72 17.21 -12.73
N VAL A 139 -35.56 16.68 -12.40
CA VAL A 139 -34.48 16.54 -13.36
C VAL A 139 -34.96 15.49 -14.38
N ASN A 140 -34.96 15.82 -15.69
CA ASN A 140 -35.23 14.84 -16.70
C ASN A 140 -34.29 13.64 -16.50
N ASP A 141 -34.87 12.45 -16.51
CA ASP A 141 -34.07 11.22 -16.43
C ASP A 141 -32.99 11.24 -17.51
N LEU A 142 -31.79 10.95 -17.15
CA LEU A 142 -30.72 10.71 -18.11
C LEU A 142 -31.20 9.63 -19.11
N SER A 143 -30.99 9.85 -20.42
CA SER A 143 -31.30 8.80 -21.39
C SER A 143 -30.57 7.51 -21.04
N PRO A 144 -31.10 6.33 -21.35
CA PRO A 144 -30.44 5.06 -21.12
C PRO A 144 -29.00 5.02 -21.66
N GLU A 145 -28.77 5.63 -22.84
CA GLU A 145 -27.46 5.73 -23.46
C GLU A 145 -26.49 6.55 -22.61
N LYS A 146 -26.90 7.74 -22.14
CA LYS A 146 -26.07 8.56 -21.25
C LYS A 146 -25.76 7.87 -19.95
N ARG A 147 -26.71 7.10 -19.37
CA ARG A 147 -26.42 6.31 -18.16
C ARG A 147 -25.39 5.23 -18.43
N LEU A 148 -25.48 4.53 -19.56
CA LEU A 148 -24.50 3.50 -19.93
C LEU A 148 -23.13 4.11 -20.22
N ASP A 149 -23.04 5.31 -20.81
CA ASP A 149 -21.77 6.00 -21.01
C ASP A 149 -21.11 6.37 -19.68
N ILE A 150 -21.90 6.89 -18.71
CA ILE A 150 -21.41 7.17 -17.38
C ILE A 150 -20.98 5.86 -16.70
N ALA A 151 -21.77 4.80 -16.80
CA ALA A 151 -21.43 3.50 -16.21
C ALA A 151 -20.13 2.93 -16.81
N ARG A 152 -19.92 3.11 -18.13
CA ARG A 152 -18.68 2.70 -18.82
C ARG A 152 -17.46 3.48 -18.33
N ASP A 153 -17.60 4.80 -18.18
CA ASP A 153 -16.53 5.66 -17.66
C ASP A 153 -16.22 5.34 -16.18
N SER A 154 -17.24 5.11 -15.36
CA SER A 154 -17.08 4.74 -13.94
C SER A 154 -16.49 3.33 -13.76
N LEU A 155 -16.88 2.36 -14.61
CA LEU A 155 -16.29 1.02 -14.57
C LEU A 155 -14.83 1.04 -15.03
N LYS A 156 -14.52 1.80 -16.09
CA LYS A 156 -13.15 2.02 -16.55
C LYS A 156 -12.28 2.62 -15.43
N PHE A 157 -12.79 3.63 -14.76
CA PHE A 157 -12.11 4.21 -13.58
C PHE A 157 -11.89 3.17 -12.48
N ALA A 158 -12.91 2.37 -12.15
CA ALA A 158 -12.77 1.34 -11.11
C ALA A 158 -11.69 0.31 -11.49
N ILE A 159 -11.63 -0.10 -12.76
CA ILE A 159 -10.59 -0.99 -13.28
C ILE A 159 -9.21 -0.33 -13.12
N GLU A 160 -9.02 0.90 -13.59
CA GLU A 160 -7.74 1.62 -13.49
C GLU A 160 -7.31 1.79 -12.02
N HIS A 161 -8.24 2.18 -11.14
CA HIS A 161 -7.99 2.38 -9.72
C HIS A 161 -7.51 1.10 -9.01
N HIS A 162 -8.22 0.00 -9.20
CA HIS A 162 -7.89 -1.25 -8.53
C HIS A 162 -6.67 -1.93 -9.15
N THR A 163 -6.54 -1.92 -10.49
CA THR A 163 -5.40 -2.57 -11.16
C THR A 163 -4.09 -1.81 -11.03
N GLU A 164 -4.09 -0.61 -10.47
CA GLU A 164 -2.86 0.07 -10.03
C GLU A 164 -2.18 -0.66 -8.86
N ARG A 165 -2.98 -1.31 -8.00
CA ARG A 165 -2.50 -2.00 -6.78
C ARG A 165 -2.62 -3.52 -6.81
N GLU A 166 -3.55 -4.07 -7.58
CA GLU A 166 -3.85 -5.51 -7.63
C GLU A 166 -3.95 -6.00 -9.08
N SER A 167 -3.32 -7.14 -9.41
CA SER A 167 -3.47 -7.75 -10.74
C SER A 167 -4.82 -8.43 -10.91
N ALA A 168 -5.38 -8.98 -9.84
CA ALA A 168 -6.72 -9.57 -9.79
C ALA A 168 -7.51 -8.93 -8.65
N VAL A 169 -8.75 -8.55 -8.93
CA VAL A 169 -9.61 -7.76 -8.04
C VAL A 169 -10.90 -8.50 -7.76
N LYS A 170 -11.44 -8.39 -6.56
CA LYS A 170 -12.78 -8.89 -6.26
C LYS A 170 -13.82 -8.13 -7.06
N GLU A 171 -14.66 -8.85 -7.79
CA GLU A 171 -15.72 -8.25 -8.62
C GLU A 171 -16.59 -7.27 -7.84
N GLY A 172 -16.96 -7.63 -6.61
CA GLY A 172 -17.77 -6.78 -5.73
C GLY A 172 -17.13 -5.44 -5.40
N GLU A 173 -15.80 -5.40 -5.21
CA GLU A 173 -15.09 -4.14 -4.97
C GLU A 173 -15.04 -3.27 -6.22
N LEU A 174 -14.87 -3.88 -7.40
CA LEU A 174 -14.91 -3.18 -8.67
C LEU A 174 -16.27 -2.50 -8.89
N ILE A 175 -17.36 -3.27 -8.72
CA ILE A 175 -18.74 -2.77 -8.85
C ILE A 175 -19.00 -1.66 -7.83
N ARG A 176 -18.58 -1.85 -6.58
CA ARG A 176 -18.74 -0.86 -5.52
C ARG A 176 -18.09 0.47 -5.88
N THR A 177 -16.84 0.44 -6.35
CA THR A 177 -16.10 1.65 -6.75
C THR A 177 -16.76 2.35 -7.95
N ALA A 178 -17.23 1.60 -8.94
CA ALA A 178 -17.93 2.16 -10.10
C ALA A 178 -19.26 2.82 -9.69
N LEU A 179 -20.02 2.21 -8.77
CA LEU A 179 -21.26 2.79 -8.25
C LEU A 179 -21.00 4.07 -7.44
N GLN A 180 -19.91 4.11 -6.68
CA GLN A 180 -19.50 5.29 -5.92
C GLN A 180 -19.16 6.47 -6.84
N ASP A 181 -18.40 6.22 -7.91
CA ASP A 181 -18.04 7.25 -8.88
C ASP A 181 -19.26 7.80 -9.63
N GLY A 182 -20.17 6.93 -10.05
CA GLY A 182 -21.38 7.30 -10.79
C GLY A 182 -22.64 7.56 -9.94
N ARG A 183 -22.48 7.72 -8.61
CA ARG A 183 -23.61 7.81 -7.66
C ARG A 183 -24.63 8.87 -8.05
N GLY A 184 -25.92 8.52 -7.96
CA GLY A 184 -27.04 9.37 -8.35
C GLY A 184 -27.34 9.40 -9.86
N LYS A 185 -26.45 8.89 -10.70
CA LYS A 185 -26.59 8.91 -12.16
C LYS A 185 -26.76 7.50 -12.75
N ILE A 186 -26.23 6.47 -12.09
CA ILE A 186 -26.26 5.08 -12.56
C ILE A 186 -26.75 4.13 -11.47
N THR A 187 -27.15 2.95 -11.88
CA THR A 187 -27.61 1.85 -11.03
C THR A 187 -26.74 0.60 -11.21
N ILE A 188 -26.90 -0.39 -10.35
CA ILE A 188 -26.21 -1.67 -10.49
C ILE A 188 -26.56 -2.37 -11.83
N GLY A 189 -27.79 -2.23 -12.30
CA GLY A 189 -28.20 -2.77 -13.60
C GLY A 189 -27.45 -2.17 -14.78
N ASP A 190 -27.13 -0.86 -14.73
CA ASP A 190 -26.31 -0.20 -15.75
C ASP A 190 -24.87 -0.73 -15.71
N ILE A 191 -24.29 -0.94 -14.51
CA ILE A 191 -22.95 -1.52 -14.35
C ILE A 191 -22.90 -2.96 -14.88
N TYR A 192 -23.87 -3.81 -14.57
CA TYR A 192 -23.89 -5.19 -15.08
C TYR A 192 -23.98 -5.27 -16.60
N LYS A 193 -24.76 -4.37 -17.25
CA LYS A 193 -24.81 -4.28 -18.72
C LYS A 193 -23.43 -3.98 -19.30
N VAL A 194 -22.75 -2.96 -18.77
CA VAL A 194 -21.40 -2.60 -19.22
C VAL A 194 -20.39 -3.70 -18.90
N MET A 195 -20.46 -4.32 -17.72
CA MET A 195 -19.59 -5.45 -17.39
C MET A 195 -19.75 -6.61 -18.37
N LYS A 196 -20.98 -6.90 -18.80
CA LYS A 196 -21.23 -7.92 -19.84
C LYS A 196 -20.56 -7.54 -21.17
N GLU A 197 -20.64 -6.27 -21.56
CA GLU A 197 -19.98 -5.75 -22.78
C GLU A 197 -18.47 -5.93 -22.71
N VAL A 198 -17.81 -5.40 -21.65
CA VAL A 198 -16.34 -5.44 -21.50
C VAL A 198 -15.80 -6.85 -21.25
N THR A 199 -16.61 -7.74 -20.66
CA THR A 199 -16.25 -9.17 -20.55
C THR A 199 -16.37 -9.87 -21.90
N SER A 200 -17.40 -9.57 -22.68
CA SER A 200 -17.60 -10.15 -24.02
C SER A 200 -16.53 -9.67 -25.02
N SER A 201 -16.08 -8.40 -24.91
CA SER A 201 -14.96 -7.88 -25.72
C SER A 201 -13.61 -8.44 -25.24
N GLY A 202 -13.57 -9.06 -24.05
CA GLY A 202 -12.38 -9.59 -23.42
C GLY A 202 -11.46 -8.51 -22.83
N GLU A 203 -11.91 -7.27 -22.66
CA GLU A 203 -11.18 -6.24 -21.92
C GLU A 203 -11.09 -6.56 -20.42
N LEU A 204 -12.14 -7.19 -19.88
CA LEU A 204 -12.22 -7.72 -18.55
C LEU A 204 -12.31 -9.25 -18.60
N ILE A 205 -11.48 -9.93 -17.83
CA ILE A 205 -11.45 -11.39 -17.70
C ILE A 205 -11.99 -11.74 -16.33
N ARG A 206 -12.98 -12.60 -16.28
CA ARG A 206 -13.71 -12.95 -15.08
C ARG A 206 -13.48 -14.43 -14.74
N GLN A 207 -13.05 -14.72 -13.53
CA GLN A 207 -13.15 -16.05 -12.96
C GLN A 207 -14.59 -16.21 -12.42
N VAL A 208 -15.31 -17.18 -12.92
CA VAL A 208 -16.64 -17.55 -12.40
C VAL A 208 -16.45 -18.74 -11.50
N ASP A 209 -16.77 -18.61 -10.23
CA ASP A 209 -16.75 -19.74 -9.30
C ASP A 209 -17.98 -20.63 -9.47
N ASP A 210 -17.75 -21.92 -9.35
CA ASP A 210 -18.79 -22.90 -9.21
C ASP A 210 -19.48 -22.76 -7.84
N LEU A 211 -20.79 -22.99 -7.77
CA LEU A 211 -21.66 -22.74 -6.61
C LEU A 211 -21.25 -23.48 -5.31
N ALA A 212 -20.25 -24.37 -5.36
CA ALA A 212 -19.82 -25.20 -4.24
C ALA A 212 -18.50 -24.77 -3.57
N GLY A 213 -17.78 -23.77 -4.08
CA GLY A 213 -16.45 -23.39 -3.59
C GLY A 213 -16.42 -22.06 -2.83
N SER A 214 -15.55 -21.95 -1.85
CA SER A 214 -15.30 -20.77 -0.99
C SER A 214 -14.52 -19.64 -1.67
N ARG A 215 -14.42 -19.63 -3.02
CA ARG A 215 -13.63 -18.64 -3.76
C ARG A 215 -14.47 -17.45 -4.19
N GLN A 216 -13.92 -16.26 -4.06
CA GLN A 216 -14.54 -15.01 -4.47
C GLN A 216 -14.41 -14.84 -5.97
N ASN A 217 -15.44 -14.26 -6.64
CA ASN A 217 -15.35 -13.90 -8.04
C ASN A 217 -14.23 -12.88 -8.23
N LEU A 218 -13.16 -13.29 -8.90
CA LEU A 218 -12.05 -12.43 -9.24
C LEU A 218 -12.15 -11.97 -10.69
N VAL A 219 -11.73 -10.73 -10.91
CA VAL A 219 -11.64 -10.15 -12.25
C VAL A 219 -10.26 -9.56 -12.46
N THR A 220 -9.80 -9.60 -13.69
CA THR A 220 -8.55 -8.95 -14.11
C THR A 220 -8.73 -8.24 -15.43
N SER A 221 -7.94 -7.19 -15.68
CA SER A 221 -7.92 -6.53 -16.98
C SER A 221 -7.06 -7.31 -18.00
N ARG A 222 -7.44 -7.22 -19.28
CA ARG A 222 -6.59 -7.74 -20.37
C ARG A 222 -5.17 -7.16 -20.30
N GLU A 223 -5.05 -5.87 -20.00
CA GLU A 223 -3.75 -5.21 -19.89
C GLU A 223 -2.85 -5.86 -18.79
N ALA A 224 -3.41 -6.15 -17.61
CA ALA A 224 -2.67 -6.80 -16.53
C ALA A 224 -2.25 -8.21 -16.94
N LEU A 225 -3.14 -8.98 -17.56
CA LEU A 225 -2.84 -10.33 -18.04
C LEU A 225 -1.75 -10.33 -19.13
N GLU A 226 -1.89 -9.47 -20.14
CA GLU A 226 -0.90 -9.38 -21.21
C GLU A 226 0.47 -8.91 -20.71
N ARG A 227 0.50 -8.04 -19.70
CA ARG A 227 1.74 -7.65 -19.02
C ARG A 227 2.44 -8.85 -18.38
N GLU A 228 1.71 -9.65 -17.62
CA GLU A 228 2.26 -10.87 -17.00
C GLU A 228 2.76 -11.86 -18.07
N LYS A 229 2.00 -12.07 -19.15
CA LYS A 229 2.40 -12.90 -20.28
C LYS A 229 3.69 -12.40 -20.94
N ARG A 230 3.83 -11.09 -21.12
CA ARG A 230 5.08 -10.52 -21.69
C ARG A 230 6.28 -10.72 -20.77
N ILE A 231 6.11 -10.51 -19.45
CA ILE A 231 7.18 -10.78 -18.47
C ILE A 231 7.63 -12.25 -18.54
N LEU A 232 6.68 -13.18 -18.55
CA LEU A 232 6.97 -14.61 -18.69
C LEU A 232 7.63 -14.95 -20.03
N SER A 233 7.21 -14.29 -21.10
CA SER A 233 7.79 -14.46 -22.45
C SER A 233 9.23 -13.98 -22.49
N PHE A 234 9.57 -12.83 -21.90
CA PHE A 234 10.94 -12.32 -21.81
C PHE A 234 11.87 -13.31 -21.09
N GLU A 235 11.40 -13.85 -19.96
CA GLU A 235 12.18 -14.84 -19.22
C GLU A 235 12.40 -16.10 -20.07
N LYS A 236 11.32 -16.67 -20.61
CA LYS A 236 11.37 -17.89 -21.42
C LYS A 236 12.25 -17.74 -22.67
N SER A 237 12.14 -16.63 -23.39
CA SER A 237 12.96 -16.32 -24.57
C SER A 237 14.42 -16.05 -24.20
N GLY A 238 14.69 -15.66 -22.96
CA GLY A 238 16.02 -15.37 -22.45
C GLY A 238 16.82 -16.59 -21.97
N ARG A 239 16.21 -17.78 -21.92
CA ARG A 239 16.89 -19.02 -21.47
C ARG A 239 17.93 -19.44 -22.47
N ASN A 240 19.15 -19.77 -22.01
CA ASN A 240 20.31 -20.18 -22.81
C ASN A 240 20.64 -19.18 -23.96
N LYS A 241 20.54 -17.87 -23.67
CA LYS A 241 20.70 -16.81 -24.68
C LYS A 241 21.89 -15.89 -24.46
N VAL A 242 22.66 -16.10 -23.43
CA VAL A 242 23.86 -15.30 -23.15
C VAL A 242 25.06 -16.23 -22.90
N GLU A 243 26.24 -15.80 -23.30
CA GLU A 243 27.45 -16.53 -22.99
C GLU A 243 27.76 -16.42 -21.49
N PRO A 244 28.06 -17.55 -20.80
CA PRO A 244 28.56 -17.47 -19.42
C PRO A 244 29.76 -16.53 -19.31
N VAL A 245 29.83 -15.77 -18.20
CA VAL A 245 30.98 -14.87 -17.98
C VAL A 245 32.26 -15.67 -17.75
N MET A 246 32.13 -16.78 -17.04
CA MET A 246 33.20 -17.71 -16.70
C MET A 246 32.70 -19.15 -16.78
N ASN A 247 33.60 -20.10 -17.08
CA ASN A 247 33.27 -21.48 -16.85
C ASN A 247 33.25 -21.81 -15.33
N PRO A 248 32.64 -22.92 -14.91
CA PRO A 248 32.49 -23.24 -13.49
C PRO A 248 33.82 -23.29 -12.70
N LEU A 249 34.90 -23.81 -13.29
CA LEU A 249 36.21 -23.91 -12.63
C LEU A 249 36.85 -22.53 -12.44
N GLN A 250 36.77 -21.68 -13.47
CA GLN A 250 37.25 -20.28 -13.38
C GLN A 250 36.49 -19.49 -12.32
N ALA A 251 35.17 -19.63 -12.27
CA ALA A 251 34.32 -18.96 -11.28
C ALA A 251 34.72 -19.37 -9.84
N GLU A 252 34.91 -20.67 -9.61
CA GLU A 252 35.33 -21.17 -8.29
C GLU A 252 36.70 -20.63 -7.88
N ASN A 253 37.70 -20.69 -8.78
CA ASN A 253 39.04 -20.18 -8.49
C ASN A 253 39.02 -18.67 -8.20
N THR A 254 38.28 -17.91 -8.98
CA THR A 254 38.14 -16.46 -8.79
C THR A 254 37.47 -16.11 -7.45
N LEU A 255 36.38 -16.81 -7.12
CA LEU A 255 35.68 -16.60 -5.84
C LEU A 255 36.58 -16.97 -4.66
N ASN A 256 37.39 -18.06 -4.73
CA ASN A 256 38.36 -18.43 -3.70
C ASN A 256 39.39 -17.32 -3.49
N ALA A 257 40.01 -16.85 -4.58
CA ALA A 257 41.03 -15.80 -4.51
C ALA A 257 40.49 -14.50 -3.88
N ILE A 258 39.24 -14.11 -4.21
CA ILE A 258 38.61 -12.93 -3.63
C ILE A 258 38.30 -13.15 -2.12
N GLN A 259 37.78 -14.33 -1.75
CA GLN A 259 37.49 -14.65 -0.35
C GLN A 259 38.78 -14.62 0.51
N GLU A 260 39.85 -15.20 0.03
CA GLU A 260 41.18 -15.20 0.70
C GLU A 260 41.70 -13.76 0.88
N ARG A 261 41.65 -12.95 -0.19
CA ARG A 261 42.14 -11.58 -0.17
C ARG A 261 41.33 -10.68 0.76
N GLU A 262 39.99 -10.80 0.75
CA GLU A 262 39.06 -9.96 1.52
C GLU A 262 38.81 -10.50 2.95
N GLY A 263 39.33 -11.69 3.30
CA GLY A 263 39.00 -12.34 4.56
C GLY A 263 37.52 -12.69 4.69
N LEU A 264 36.83 -12.90 3.55
CA LEU A 264 35.39 -13.13 3.47
C LEU A 264 35.12 -14.63 3.43
N THR A 265 34.12 -15.09 4.19
CA THR A 265 33.65 -16.48 4.11
C THR A 265 32.20 -16.50 3.64
N LEU A 266 31.97 -17.14 2.50
CA LEU A 266 30.63 -17.42 2.00
C LEU A 266 30.19 -18.81 2.42
N ASN A 267 28.94 -18.95 2.91
CA ASN A 267 28.36 -20.27 3.10
C ASN A 267 28.04 -20.94 1.73
N ALA A 268 27.64 -22.22 1.76
CA ALA A 268 27.40 -22.98 0.54
C ALA A 268 26.33 -22.36 -0.38
N GLU A 269 25.22 -21.84 0.20
CA GLU A 269 24.13 -21.20 -0.54
C GLU A 269 24.57 -19.86 -1.15
N GLN A 270 25.26 -19.03 -0.37
CA GLN A 270 25.81 -17.75 -0.84
C GLN A 270 26.84 -17.97 -1.97
N ARG A 271 27.69 -19.00 -1.82
CA ARG A 271 28.67 -19.38 -2.85
C ARG A 271 27.99 -19.86 -4.13
N ALA A 272 26.94 -20.69 -4.00
CA ALA A 272 26.15 -21.13 -5.16
C ALA A 272 25.52 -19.94 -5.91
N ALA A 273 24.99 -18.95 -5.19
CA ALA A 273 24.43 -17.75 -5.77
C ALA A 273 25.50 -16.90 -6.49
N ALA A 274 26.65 -16.66 -5.85
CA ALA A 274 27.75 -15.93 -6.48
C ALA A 274 28.27 -16.64 -7.73
N ARG A 275 28.39 -17.98 -7.69
CA ARG A 275 28.78 -18.81 -8.84
C ARG A 275 27.77 -18.72 -9.97
N MET A 276 26.45 -18.82 -9.66
CA MET A 276 25.38 -18.72 -10.67
C MET A 276 25.47 -17.39 -11.43
N ILE A 277 25.70 -16.26 -10.79
CA ILE A 277 25.89 -14.96 -11.46
C ILE A 277 26.97 -15.03 -12.55
N LEU A 278 28.06 -15.77 -12.32
CA LEU A 278 29.22 -15.85 -13.22
C LEU A 278 29.05 -16.92 -14.30
N THR A 279 28.29 -17.97 -14.04
CA THR A 279 28.23 -19.16 -14.90
C THR A 279 26.90 -19.36 -15.63
N THR A 280 25.90 -18.56 -15.36
CA THR A 280 24.59 -18.68 -16.03
C THR A 280 24.65 -18.28 -17.50
N ASP A 281 24.01 -19.07 -18.36
CA ASP A 281 23.72 -18.78 -19.75
C ASP A 281 22.32 -18.21 -19.97
N ASN A 282 21.57 -18.02 -18.89
CA ASN A 282 20.25 -17.39 -18.92
C ASN A 282 20.37 -15.86 -18.84
N ARG A 283 19.58 -15.17 -19.67
CA ARG A 283 19.50 -13.70 -19.63
C ARG A 283 18.92 -13.18 -18.31
N TYR A 284 18.00 -13.92 -17.71
CA TYR A 284 17.32 -13.59 -16.47
C TYR A 284 17.51 -14.72 -15.48
N SER A 285 18.07 -14.40 -14.32
CA SER A 285 18.26 -15.35 -13.22
C SER A 285 17.87 -14.70 -11.89
N GLY A 286 17.49 -15.51 -10.92
CA GLY A 286 16.97 -15.06 -9.63
C GLY A 286 17.85 -15.50 -8.46
N ILE A 287 17.88 -14.66 -7.42
CA ILE A 287 18.40 -15.02 -6.10
C ILE A 287 17.30 -14.71 -5.09
N ASN A 288 16.72 -15.74 -4.51
CA ASN A 288 15.72 -15.62 -3.47
C ASN A 288 16.37 -15.81 -2.10
N GLY A 289 16.78 -14.70 -1.48
CA GLY A 289 17.41 -14.75 -0.17
C GLY A 289 16.49 -14.24 0.92
N TYR A 290 16.28 -15.02 1.98
CA TYR A 290 15.51 -14.59 3.14
C TYR A 290 16.11 -13.34 3.80
N ALA A 291 15.31 -12.71 4.68
CA ALA A 291 15.78 -11.53 5.42
C ALA A 291 17.04 -11.87 6.23
N GLY A 292 18.09 -11.07 6.07
CA GLY A 292 19.32 -11.24 6.84
C GLY A 292 20.24 -12.38 6.41
N THR A 293 20.07 -12.95 5.22
CA THR A 293 20.95 -14.01 4.67
C THR A 293 22.26 -13.49 4.06
N GLY A 294 22.53 -12.18 4.14
CA GLY A 294 23.77 -11.61 3.62
C GLY A 294 23.80 -11.46 2.09
N LYS A 295 22.66 -11.14 1.46
CA LYS A 295 22.56 -10.91 0.01
C LYS A 295 23.63 -9.93 -0.50
N THR A 296 23.81 -8.80 0.15
CA THR A 296 24.85 -7.81 -0.21
C THR A 296 26.27 -8.38 -0.09
N THR A 297 26.52 -9.17 0.95
CA THR A 297 27.83 -9.81 1.18
C THR A 297 28.21 -10.77 0.06
N MET A 298 27.25 -11.59 -0.41
CA MET A 298 27.52 -12.54 -1.49
C MET A 298 27.61 -11.88 -2.87
N LEU A 299 26.93 -10.74 -3.07
CA LEU A 299 27.03 -9.98 -4.32
C LEU A 299 28.43 -9.40 -4.53
N LYS A 300 29.09 -8.93 -3.47
CA LYS A 300 30.38 -8.25 -3.55
C LYS A 300 31.43 -9.02 -4.37
N PRO A 301 31.78 -10.28 -4.07
CA PRO A 301 32.77 -11.01 -4.84
C PRO A 301 32.32 -11.33 -6.28
N ALA A 302 31.03 -11.58 -6.49
CA ALA A 302 30.53 -11.79 -7.85
C ALA A 302 30.60 -10.51 -8.71
N ILE A 303 30.24 -9.36 -8.15
CA ILE A 303 30.31 -8.06 -8.84
C ILE A 303 31.76 -7.69 -9.14
N GLU A 304 32.66 -7.88 -8.20
CA GLU A 304 34.08 -7.64 -8.42
C GLU A 304 34.63 -8.53 -9.54
N SER A 305 34.25 -9.81 -9.58
CA SER A 305 34.62 -10.73 -10.66
C SER A 305 34.10 -10.29 -12.02
N LEU A 306 32.87 -9.71 -12.07
CA LEU A 306 32.31 -9.16 -13.31
C LEU A 306 33.07 -7.92 -13.81
N GLN A 307 33.42 -7.02 -12.90
CA GLN A 307 34.05 -5.74 -13.25
C GLN A 307 35.54 -5.87 -13.56
N ASN A 308 36.24 -6.73 -12.82
CA ASN A 308 37.70 -6.87 -12.85
C ASN A 308 38.19 -8.17 -13.56
N GLY A 309 37.34 -8.82 -14.32
CA GLY A 309 37.61 -10.13 -14.93
C GLY A 309 38.96 -10.27 -15.62
N ALA A 310 39.62 -9.19 -16.02
CA ALA A 310 40.95 -9.19 -16.63
C ALA A 310 42.12 -9.29 -15.62
N ALA A 311 41.88 -8.98 -14.33
CA ALA A 311 42.96 -9.00 -13.33
C ALA A 311 43.31 -10.40 -12.83
N PHE A 312 42.40 -11.36 -12.99
CA PHE A 312 42.56 -12.75 -12.51
C PHE A 312 42.85 -13.77 -13.61
N SER A 313 42.70 -13.41 -14.90
CA SER A 313 43.01 -14.29 -16.03
C SER A 313 43.41 -13.48 -17.24
N ALA A 314 44.62 -13.69 -17.74
CA ALA A 314 45.12 -13.08 -18.98
C ALA A 314 44.30 -13.47 -20.25
N LEU A 315 43.30 -14.34 -20.11
CA LEU A 315 42.49 -14.90 -21.19
C LEU A 315 41.07 -14.34 -21.29
N THR A 316 40.57 -13.61 -20.26
CA THR A 316 39.20 -13.06 -20.28
C THR A 316 39.23 -11.54 -20.26
N ASN A 317 39.11 -10.92 -21.41
CA ASN A 317 38.86 -9.48 -21.59
C ASN A 317 37.42 -9.12 -21.20
N ALA A 318 36.96 -9.53 -20.00
CA ALA A 318 35.58 -9.50 -19.60
C ALA A 318 35.29 -8.36 -18.59
N GLY A 319 35.56 -7.12 -19.00
CA GLY A 319 35.01 -5.97 -18.29
C GLY A 319 33.50 -5.85 -18.55
N TYR A 320 32.67 -6.46 -17.70
CA TYR A 320 31.23 -6.22 -17.74
C TYR A 320 30.91 -4.92 -17.01
N ARG A 321 30.06 -4.10 -17.63
CA ARG A 321 29.43 -2.96 -16.94
C ARG A 321 28.34 -3.50 -16.03
N VAL A 322 28.35 -3.14 -14.76
CA VAL A 322 27.33 -3.55 -13.80
C VAL A 322 26.51 -2.34 -13.38
N ILE A 323 25.18 -2.44 -13.53
CA ILE A 323 24.21 -1.39 -13.14
C ILE A 323 23.34 -1.94 -12.02
N GLY A 324 23.25 -1.19 -10.93
CA GLY A 324 22.39 -1.52 -9.79
C GLY A 324 21.07 -0.76 -9.82
N LEU A 325 19.96 -1.47 -9.72
CA LEU A 325 18.61 -0.88 -9.65
C LEU A 325 17.89 -1.36 -8.39
N GLY A 326 17.33 -0.44 -7.62
CA GLY A 326 16.52 -0.76 -6.45
C GLY A 326 15.20 0.00 -6.45
N PRO A 327 14.12 -0.51 -5.84
CA PRO A 327 12.86 0.21 -5.74
C PRO A 327 12.94 1.39 -4.77
N GLN A 328 13.87 1.36 -3.83
CA GLN A 328 14.06 2.36 -2.78
C GLN A 328 15.54 2.73 -2.66
N HIS A 329 15.81 3.89 -2.06
CA HIS A 329 17.19 4.37 -1.87
C HIS A 329 18.01 3.47 -0.93
N SER A 330 17.39 2.82 0.06
CA SER A 330 18.08 1.83 0.91
C SER A 330 18.68 0.68 0.10
N ALA A 331 17.94 0.16 -0.89
CA ALA A 331 18.46 -0.87 -1.80
C ALA A 331 19.58 -0.31 -2.69
N VAL A 332 19.46 0.93 -3.16
CA VAL A 332 20.52 1.59 -3.94
C VAL A 332 21.81 1.74 -3.12
N HIS A 333 21.72 2.11 -1.83
CA HIS A 333 22.87 2.16 -0.95
C HIS A 333 23.50 0.78 -0.74
N ALA A 334 22.68 -0.24 -0.49
CA ALA A 334 23.18 -1.62 -0.35
C ALA A 334 23.91 -2.12 -1.61
N LEU A 335 23.42 -1.76 -2.80
CA LEU A 335 24.09 -2.09 -4.07
C LEU A 335 25.42 -1.36 -4.23
N LYS A 336 25.51 -0.09 -3.81
CA LYS A 336 26.79 0.66 -3.81
C LYS A 336 27.79 0.03 -2.83
N ASP A 337 27.34 -0.37 -1.65
CA ASP A 337 28.16 -1.08 -0.64
C ASP A 337 28.65 -2.44 -1.15
N ALA A 338 27.88 -3.07 -2.06
CA ALA A 338 28.31 -4.27 -2.78
C ALA A 338 29.29 -4.00 -3.94
N GLY A 339 29.68 -2.76 -4.19
CA GLY A 339 30.62 -2.36 -5.23
C GLY A 339 30.00 -1.93 -6.56
N ILE A 340 28.66 -1.84 -6.65
CA ILE A 340 28.00 -1.36 -7.87
C ILE A 340 27.85 0.16 -7.80
N ILE A 341 28.87 0.88 -8.25
CA ILE A 341 28.93 2.35 -8.18
C ILE A 341 27.80 2.97 -9.00
N GLU A 342 27.52 2.42 -10.19
CA GLU A 342 26.43 2.86 -11.06
C GLU A 342 25.07 2.32 -10.56
N SER A 343 24.64 2.80 -9.39
CA SER A 343 23.37 2.39 -8.79
C SER A 343 22.42 3.55 -8.62
N ARG A 344 21.12 3.33 -8.96
CA ARG A 344 20.03 4.30 -8.81
C ARG A 344 18.68 3.62 -8.63
N THR A 345 17.65 4.40 -8.34
CA THR A 345 16.31 3.83 -8.23
C THR A 345 15.78 3.39 -9.60
N LEU A 346 15.04 2.27 -9.60
CA LEU A 346 14.45 1.72 -10.83
C LEU A 346 13.55 2.75 -11.52
N GLN A 347 12.74 3.50 -10.76
CA GLN A 347 11.86 4.55 -11.29
C GLN A 347 12.66 5.67 -11.95
N SER A 348 13.77 6.12 -11.33
CA SER A 348 14.66 7.12 -11.92
C SER A 348 15.28 6.62 -13.22
N TRP A 349 15.70 5.33 -13.25
CA TRP A 349 16.25 4.70 -14.45
C TRP A 349 15.22 4.57 -15.57
N LEU A 350 13.97 4.22 -15.23
CA LEU A 350 12.87 4.12 -16.20
C LEU A 350 12.42 5.49 -16.73
N ALA A 351 12.48 6.53 -15.90
CA ALA A 351 12.13 7.91 -16.29
C ALA A 351 13.17 8.54 -17.24
N ASP A 352 14.41 8.10 -17.16
CA ASP A 352 15.48 8.58 -18.04
C ASP A 352 15.35 7.95 -19.44
N ARG A 353 15.06 8.80 -20.44
CA ARG A 353 14.92 8.38 -21.84
C ARG A 353 16.23 7.90 -22.49
N ARG A 354 17.37 8.26 -21.91
CA ARG A 354 18.70 7.83 -22.34
C ARG A 354 19.10 6.49 -21.72
N ALA A 355 18.60 6.20 -20.52
CA ALA A 355 18.87 4.96 -19.83
C ALA A 355 18.39 3.76 -20.67
N GLY A 356 19.27 2.82 -20.83
CA GLY A 356 19.03 1.62 -21.65
C GLY A 356 19.47 1.75 -23.13
N LYS A 357 19.80 2.96 -23.62
CA LYS A 357 20.36 3.11 -24.97
C LYS A 357 21.84 2.73 -25.05
N ASP A 358 22.51 2.82 -23.93
CA ASP A 358 23.93 2.54 -23.73
C ASP A 358 24.20 1.15 -23.15
N LEU A 359 23.15 0.34 -22.93
CA LEU A 359 23.30 -1.07 -22.59
C LEU A 359 23.82 -1.87 -23.77
N THR A 360 24.62 -2.87 -23.48
CA THR A 360 25.18 -3.83 -24.47
C THR A 360 25.07 -5.25 -23.93
N GLY A 361 25.42 -6.25 -24.76
CA GLY A 361 25.50 -7.65 -24.32
C GLY A 361 26.48 -7.88 -23.17
N LYS A 362 27.43 -6.94 -22.95
CA LYS A 362 28.37 -6.96 -21.82
C LYS A 362 27.85 -6.11 -20.62
N THR A 363 26.55 -5.94 -20.48
CA THR A 363 25.96 -5.25 -19.33
C THR A 363 25.19 -6.25 -18.46
N VAL A 364 25.45 -6.21 -17.14
CA VAL A 364 24.71 -6.93 -16.11
C VAL A 364 23.89 -5.95 -15.31
N VAL A 365 22.57 -6.10 -15.28
CA VAL A 365 21.66 -5.29 -14.49
C VAL A 365 21.26 -6.08 -13.24
N VAL A 366 21.64 -5.60 -12.07
CA VAL A 366 21.24 -6.20 -10.78
C VAL A 366 20.03 -5.42 -10.26
N ILE A 367 18.89 -6.09 -10.12
CA ILE A 367 17.67 -5.52 -9.55
C ILE A 367 17.50 -6.07 -8.14
N ASP A 368 17.87 -5.28 -7.13
CA ASP A 368 17.70 -5.66 -5.72
C ASP A 368 16.29 -5.33 -5.21
N GLU A 369 15.88 -6.01 -4.16
CA GLU A 369 14.51 -5.98 -3.61
C GLU A 369 13.45 -6.20 -4.71
N ALA A 370 13.70 -7.17 -5.62
CA ALA A 370 12.85 -7.49 -6.76
C ALA A 370 11.41 -7.85 -6.37
N GLY A 371 11.18 -8.35 -5.15
CA GLY A 371 9.84 -8.58 -4.58
C GLY A 371 9.01 -7.32 -4.42
N LEU A 372 9.65 -6.14 -4.30
CA LEU A 372 8.99 -4.82 -4.22
C LEU A 372 8.82 -4.15 -5.59
N THR A 373 9.32 -4.75 -6.65
CA THR A 373 9.21 -4.19 -7.99
C THR A 373 7.85 -4.52 -8.58
N SER A 374 7.13 -3.50 -9.07
CA SER A 374 5.84 -3.70 -9.72
C SER A 374 5.99 -4.46 -11.04
N ALA A 375 4.96 -5.19 -11.46
CA ALA A 375 4.96 -5.86 -12.75
C ALA A 375 5.15 -4.86 -13.92
N ARG A 376 4.62 -3.63 -13.83
CA ARG A 376 4.81 -2.58 -14.83
C ARG A 376 6.26 -2.14 -14.94
N ASP A 377 6.92 -1.91 -13.81
CA ASP A 377 8.31 -1.46 -13.80
C ASP A 377 9.25 -2.58 -14.26
N LEU A 378 9.00 -3.82 -13.80
CA LEU A 378 9.79 -4.98 -14.21
C LEU A 378 9.65 -5.26 -15.71
N GLU A 379 8.43 -5.23 -16.28
CA GLU A 379 8.20 -5.36 -17.72
C GLU A 379 9.00 -4.32 -18.49
N SER A 380 8.95 -3.06 -18.06
CA SER A 380 9.65 -1.95 -18.71
C SER A 380 11.17 -2.12 -18.66
N ALA A 381 11.69 -2.64 -17.54
CA ALA A 381 13.10 -2.93 -17.38
C ALA A 381 13.53 -4.10 -18.26
N MET A 382 12.79 -5.22 -18.22
CA MET A 382 13.10 -6.41 -19.04
C MET A 382 13.09 -6.10 -20.54
N LYS A 383 12.13 -5.28 -21.00
CA LYS A 383 12.07 -4.82 -22.40
C LYS A 383 13.34 -4.06 -22.83
N ARG A 384 13.89 -3.19 -21.95
CA ARG A 384 15.14 -2.45 -22.25
C ARG A 384 16.35 -3.40 -22.28
N ILE A 385 16.41 -4.34 -21.30
CA ILE A 385 17.46 -5.33 -21.14
C ILE A 385 17.50 -6.27 -22.34
N GLU A 386 16.35 -6.81 -22.75
CA GLU A 386 16.23 -7.69 -23.92
C GLU A 386 16.68 -7.00 -25.20
N LYS A 387 16.18 -5.78 -25.45
CA LYS A 387 16.53 -4.99 -26.64
C LYS A 387 18.03 -4.76 -26.77
N ALA A 388 18.74 -4.65 -25.67
CA ALA A 388 20.19 -4.39 -25.63
C ALA A 388 21.03 -5.68 -25.65
N GLY A 389 20.39 -6.86 -25.58
CA GLY A 389 21.12 -8.12 -25.40
C GLY A 389 21.79 -8.28 -24.03
N ALA A 390 21.51 -7.38 -23.10
CA ALA A 390 22.04 -7.39 -21.73
C ALA A 390 21.43 -8.53 -20.90
N ARG A 391 21.94 -8.75 -19.69
CA ARG A 391 21.40 -9.73 -18.73
C ARG A 391 20.96 -9.07 -17.44
N ALA A 392 20.08 -9.73 -16.67
CA ALA A 392 19.63 -9.25 -15.37
C ALA A 392 19.67 -10.34 -14.31
N ILE A 393 20.10 -9.94 -13.11
CA ILE A 393 20.02 -10.73 -11.89
C ILE A 393 18.97 -10.09 -10.99
N LEU A 394 17.90 -10.82 -10.70
CA LEU A 394 16.82 -10.39 -9.82
C LEU A 394 17.10 -10.90 -8.42
N VAL A 395 17.33 -9.98 -7.48
CA VAL A 395 17.65 -10.32 -6.08
C VAL A 395 16.48 -9.87 -5.20
N GLY A 396 15.97 -10.75 -4.32
CA GLY A 396 14.86 -10.38 -3.48
C GLY A 396 14.50 -11.44 -2.45
N ASP A 397 13.40 -11.21 -1.76
CA ASP A 397 12.79 -12.15 -0.82
C ASP A 397 11.28 -12.22 -1.11
N SER A 398 10.85 -13.37 -1.61
CA SER A 398 9.43 -13.58 -1.98
C SER A 398 8.50 -13.74 -0.78
N LYS A 399 9.03 -13.82 0.45
CA LYS A 399 8.26 -13.95 1.71
C LYS A 399 8.10 -12.62 2.45
N GLN A 400 8.88 -11.59 2.12
CA GLN A 400 8.72 -10.24 2.67
C GLN A 400 7.51 -9.51 2.06
N TYR A 401 7.38 -8.21 2.36
CA TYR A 401 6.36 -7.37 1.72
C TYR A 401 6.44 -7.47 0.20
N GLU A 402 5.29 -7.45 -0.43
CA GLU A 402 5.18 -7.30 -1.88
C GLU A 402 5.10 -5.82 -2.26
N SER A 403 5.31 -5.53 -3.54
CA SER A 403 5.08 -4.18 -4.09
C SER A 403 3.69 -3.66 -3.72
N VAL A 404 3.59 -2.38 -3.39
CA VAL A 404 2.29 -1.71 -3.22
C VAL A 404 1.52 -1.71 -4.55
N ALA A 405 2.23 -1.50 -5.65
CA ALA A 405 1.65 -1.60 -6.98
C ALA A 405 1.38 -3.07 -7.42
N ALA A 406 0.60 -3.24 -8.47
CA ALA A 406 0.11 -4.53 -8.93
C ALA A 406 1.21 -5.50 -9.39
N GLY A 407 1.05 -6.77 -9.07
CA GLY A 407 1.74 -7.94 -9.59
C GLY A 407 2.99 -8.35 -8.80
N PRO A 408 2.99 -9.57 -8.20
CA PRO A 408 4.16 -10.17 -7.57
C PRO A 408 5.09 -10.81 -8.63
N ALA A 409 5.62 -9.99 -9.54
CA ALA A 409 6.28 -10.46 -10.76
C ALA A 409 7.51 -11.34 -10.49
N PHE A 410 8.29 -11.07 -9.43
CA PHE A 410 9.43 -11.89 -9.04
C PHE A 410 9.01 -13.30 -8.62
N ALA A 411 8.00 -13.43 -7.78
CA ALA A 411 7.45 -14.72 -7.37
C ALA A 411 6.82 -15.47 -8.56
N MET A 412 6.19 -14.75 -9.48
CA MET A 412 5.63 -15.30 -10.70
C MET A 412 6.71 -15.93 -11.60
N LEU A 413 7.83 -15.24 -11.82
CA LEU A 413 8.96 -15.74 -12.61
C LEU A 413 9.57 -17.00 -11.97
N GLN A 414 9.72 -17.04 -10.66
CA GLN A 414 10.20 -18.21 -9.93
C GLN A 414 9.26 -19.41 -10.11
N LYS A 415 7.95 -19.21 -9.95
CA LYS A 415 6.94 -20.28 -10.19
C LYS A 415 6.94 -20.79 -11.63
N ALA A 416 7.29 -19.92 -12.59
CA ALA A 416 7.38 -20.27 -14.01
C ALA A 416 8.68 -21.00 -14.39
N GLY A 417 9.60 -21.20 -13.43
CA GLY A 417 10.84 -21.96 -13.62
C GLY A 417 12.05 -21.11 -14.04
N MET A 418 12.05 -19.82 -13.73
CA MET A 418 13.26 -18.99 -13.82
C MET A 418 14.36 -19.61 -12.96
N GLU A 419 15.58 -19.77 -13.51
CA GLU A 419 16.74 -20.22 -12.74
C GLU A 419 16.89 -19.36 -11.48
N THR A 420 16.77 -19.98 -10.31
CA THR A 420 16.78 -19.26 -9.04
C THR A 420 17.58 -20.03 -8.00
N VAL A 421 18.55 -19.37 -7.39
CA VAL A 421 19.26 -19.88 -6.21
C VAL A 421 18.55 -19.35 -4.94
N TYR A 422 18.31 -20.26 -4.01
CA TYR A 422 17.68 -19.94 -2.72
C TYR A 422 18.77 -19.82 -1.65
N VAL A 423 18.77 -18.70 -0.91
CA VAL A 423 19.67 -18.44 0.21
C VAL A 423 18.80 -18.32 1.47
N THR A 424 18.79 -19.35 2.27
CA THR A 424 17.84 -19.52 3.38
C THR A 424 18.48 -19.34 4.75
N GLU A 425 19.80 -19.52 4.87
CA GLU A 425 20.53 -19.41 6.14
C GLU A 425 20.65 -17.95 6.61
N MET A 426 19.92 -17.62 7.68
CA MET A 426 19.91 -16.26 8.25
C MET A 426 21.20 -15.94 9.00
N GLN A 427 21.96 -14.98 8.52
CA GLN A 427 23.22 -14.51 9.12
C GLN A 427 23.05 -13.35 10.10
N ARG A 428 22.01 -12.53 9.90
CA ARG A 428 21.77 -11.32 10.72
C ARG A 428 21.61 -11.63 12.20
N GLN A 429 20.91 -12.71 12.52
CA GLN A 429 20.64 -13.16 13.88
C GLN A 429 21.66 -14.16 14.43
N ARG A 430 22.76 -14.47 13.72
CA ARG A 430 23.71 -15.52 14.15
C ARG A 430 24.21 -15.37 15.57
N ASN A 431 24.38 -14.14 16.04
CA ASN A 431 24.86 -13.81 17.37
C ASN A 431 23.70 -13.50 18.37
N ALA A 432 22.44 -13.59 17.93
CA ALA A 432 21.28 -13.38 18.79
C ALA A 432 21.05 -14.58 19.72
N PRO A 433 20.33 -14.39 20.85
CA PRO A 433 19.85 -15.49 21.68
C PRO A 433 19.08 -16.53 20.86
N GLU A 434 19.17 -17.80 21.27
CA GLU A 434 18.60 -18.92 20.48
C GLU A 434 17.11 -18.77 20.20
N HIS A 435 16.33 -18.34 21.21
CA HIS A 435 14.90 -18.12 21.04
C HIS A 435 14.58 -17.06 19.97
N ILE A 436 15.43 -16.04 19.78
CA ILE A 436 15.27 -15.03 18.73
C ILE A 436 15.63 -15.61 17.34
N ARG A 437 16.71 -16.40 17.26
CA ARG A 437 17.07 -17.09 16.02
C ARG A 437 15.96 -18.04 15.58
N GLU A 438 15.42 -18.81 16.53
CA GLU A 438 14.34 -19.75 16.29
C GLU A 438 13.04 -19.02 15.90
N ALA A 439 12.67 -17.92 16.59
CA ALA A 439 11.52 -17.10 16.23
C ALA A 439 11.64 -16.54 14.80
N ALA A 440 12.81 -16.02 14.43
CA ALA A 440 13.03 -15.51 13.08
C ALA A 440 12.86 -16.61 12.01
N ARG A 441 13.38 -17.80 12.25
CA ARG A 441 13.24 -18.97 11.36
C ARG A 441 11.77 -19.42 11.25
N LEU A 442 11.10 -19.58 12.38
CA LEU A 442 9.71 -20.04 12.44
C LEU A 442 8.72 -19.02 11.83
N SER A 443 9.05 -17.73 11.83
CA SER A 443 8.18 -16.69 11.30
C SER A 443 7.87 -16.83 9.80
N ILE A 444 8.68 -17.62 9.07
CA ILE A 444 8.51 -17.88 7.64
C ILE A 444 7.33 -18.83 7.40
N ASP A 445 7.30 -19.96 8.07
CA ASP A 445 6.37 -21.05 7.76
C ASP A 445 5.41 -21.41 8.91
N SER A 446 5.70 -21.00 10.14
CA SER A 446 4.93 -21.26 11.34
C SER A 446 4.89 -20.05 12.27
N PRO A 447 4.28 -18.91 11.82
CA PRO A 447 4.36 -17.64 12.55
C PRO A 447 3.73 -17.72 13.95
N GLU A 448 2.75 -18.60 14.19
CA GLU A 448 2.20 -18.85 15.52
C GLU A 448 3.20 -19.48 16.47
N LYS A 449 4.06 -20.39 15.97
CA LYS A 449 5.14 -20.97 16.80
C LYS A 449 6.25 -19.98 17.06
N ALA A 450 6.46 -19.04 16.12
CA ALA A 450 7.40 -17.95 16.35
C ALA A 450 6.96 -17.04 17.51
N LEU A 451 5.65 -16.79 17.68
CA LEU A 451 5.12 -16.01 18.81
C LEU A 451 5.41 -16.67 20.16
N GLU A 452 5.41 -18.01 20.23
CA GLU A 452 5.72 -18.75 21.47
C GLU A 452 7.15 -18.54 21.96
N LYS A 453 8.06 -18.17 21.04
CA LYS A 453 9.47 -17.87 21.34
C LYS A 453 9.70 -16.43 21.78
N LEU A 454 8.69 -15.56 21.65
CA LEU A 454 8.79 -14.14 21.97
C LEU A 454 8.18 -13.80 23.33
N SER A 455 8.80 -12.88 24.04
CA SER A 455 8.18 -12.23 25.19
C SER A 455 7.18 -11.19 24.69
N ILE A 456 5.88 -11.48 24.86
CA ILE A 456 4.79 -10.60 24.38
C ILE A 456 4.07 -10.06 25.61
N ARG A 457 3.92 -8.72 25.67
CA ARG A 457 3.13 -8.04 26.70
C ARG A 457 1.74 -7.72 26.15
N GLU A 458 0.69 -8.22 26.83
CA GLU A 458 -0.70 -7.88 26.47
C GLU A 458 -1.12 -6.59 27.16
N ILE A 459 -1.60 -5.62 26.36
CA ILE A 459 -2.17 -4.35 26.82
C ILE A 459 -3.33 -4.03 25.89
N ARG A 460 -4.56 -4.15 26.41
CA ARG A 460 -5.79 -4.01 25.61
C ARG A 460 -6.06 -2.57 25.17
N ASP A 461 -5.80 -1.61 26.07
CA ASP A 461 -5.98 -0.20 25.73
C ASP A 461 -4.88 0.27 24.76
N PRO A 462 -5.24 0.83 23.60
CA PRO A 462 -4.25 1.27 22.60
C PRO A 462 -3.34 2.37 23.13
N GLN A 463 -3.87 3.34 23.91
CA GLN A 463 -3.07 4.47 24.38
C GLN A 463 -2.06 4.02 25.46
N GLU A 464 -2.48 3.14 26.37
CA GLU A 464 -1.57 2.51 27.33
C GLU A 464 -0.50 1.68 26.62
N ARG A 465 -0.86 0.97 25.53
CA ARG A 465 0.08 0.18 24.74
C ARG A 465 1.07 1.08 24.02
N PHE A 466 0.64 2.20 23.42
CA PHE A 466 1.54 3.16 22.79
C PHE A 466 2.51 3.81 23.81
N LYS A 467 2.02 4.09 25.01
CA LYS A 467 2.86 4.57 26.11
C LYS A 467 3.90 3.53 26.50
N ALA A 468 3.52 2.26 26.64
CA ALA A 468 4.43 1.18 26.98
C ALA A 468 5.50 0.94 25.89
N LEU A 469 5.16 1.08 24.60
CA LEU A 469 6.12 1.06 23.49
C LEU A 469 7.14 2.20 23.62
N SER A 470 6.66 3.39 23.95
CA SER A 470 7.50 4.57 24.13
C SER A 470 8.44 4.43 25.33
N GLU A 471 7.95 3.91 26.46
CA GLU A 471 8.74 3.62 27.65
C GLU A 471 9.84 2.58 27.36
N GLU A 472 9.52 1.56 26.53
CA GLU A 472 10.50 0.55 26.16
C GLU A 472 11.58 1.11 25.24
N TYR A 473 11.22 2.02 24.32
CA TYR A 473 12.17 2.75 23.49
C TYR A 473 13.12 3.62 24.34
N LEU A 474 12.60 4.31 25.35
CA LEU A 474 13.38 5.20 26.23
C LEU A 474 14.36 4.44 27.14
N LYS A 475 14.14 3.13 27.37
CA LYS A 475 15.11 2.26 28.07
C LYS A 475 16.30 1.87 27.21
N SER A 476 16.22 2.13 25.89
CA SER A 476 17.31 1.78 24.98
C SER A 476 18.55 2.63 25.25
N GLN A 477 19.70 1.97 25.34
CA GLN A 477 21.00 2.62 25.48
C GLN A 477 21.46 3.27 24.16
N ASP A 478 20.99 2.74 23.02
CA ASP A 478 21.30 3.26 21.69
C ASP A 478 20.01 3.42 20.86
N PRO A 479 19.46 4.64 20.82
CA PRO A 479 18.29 4.95 20.01
C PRO A 479 18.49 4.75 18.50
N LYS A 480 19.75 4.82 18.00
CA LYS A 480 20.06 4.61 16.58
C LYS A 480 19.90 3.13 16.19
N GLU A 481 20.26 2.23 17.09
CA GLU A 481 20.15 0.77 16.94
C GLU A 481 18.84 0.21 17.53
N THR A 482 17.80 1.07 17.71
CA THR A 482 16.47 0.67 18.17
C THR A 482 15.40 1.09 17.15
N LEU A 483 14.54 0.15 16.76
CA LEU A 483 13.40 0.40 15.87
C LEU A 483 12.09 0.10 16.59
N VAL A 484 11.19 1.07 16.63
CA VAL A 484 9.78 0.83 17.02
C VAL A 484 8.95 0.70 15.73
N LEU A 485 8.32 -0.45 15.54
CA LEU A 485 7.54 -0.77 14.35
C LEU A 485 6.05 -0.89 14.71
N THR A 486 5.24 -0.06 14.05
CA THR A 486 3.79 0.00 14.25
C THR A 486 3.03 -0.39 12.98
N GLY A 487 1.80 -0.86 13.12
CA GLY A 487 0.95 -1.25 12.00
C GLY A 487 0.19 -0.08 11.34
N THR A 488 0.06 1.07 12.02
CA THR A 488 -0.75 2.21 11.55
C THR A 488 -0.01 3.54 11.71
N HIS A 489 -0.41 4.54 10.91
CA HIS A 489 0.12 5.90 11.04
C HIS A 489 -0.29 6.56 12.37
N GLU A 490 -1.49 6.24 12.89
CA GLU A 490 -1.97 6.73 14.19
C GLU A 490 -1.08 6.24 15.34
N ALA A 491 -0.83 4.93 15.41
CA ALA A 491 0.07 4.35 16.42
C ALA A 491 1.47 4.97 16.34
N ARG A 492 2.00 5.16 15.13
CA ARG A 492 3.28 5.81 14.89
C ARG A 492 3.30 7.26 15.43
N LYS A 493 2.28 8.08 15.09
CA LYS A 493 2.16 9.46 15.58
C LYS A 493 2.10 9.48 17.12
N SER A 494 1.26 8.64 17.74
CA SER A 494 1.10 8.58 19.20
C SER A 494 2.39 8.16 19.91
N VAL A 495 3.10 7.15 19.41
CA VAL A 495 4.40 6.75 19.99
C VAL A 495 5.42 7.88 19.85
N ASN A 496 5.51 8.54 18.70
CA ASN A 496 6.43 9.66 18.50
C ASN A 496 6.13 10.81 19.49
N GLU A 497 4.85 11.16 19.70
CA GLU A 497 4.44 12.19 20.65
C GLU A 497 4.79 11.81 22.10
N ASN A 498 4.50 10.56 22.52
CA ASN A 498 4.81 10.08 23.87
C ASN A 498 6.32 10.10 24.14
N VAL A 499 7.15 9.71 23.18
CA VAL A 499 8.62 9.76 23.33
C VAL A 499 9.09 11.20 23.47
N ARG A 500 8.61 12.13 22.64
CA ARG A 500 8.98 13.55 22.70
C ARG A 500 8.56 14.19 24.03
N GLU A 501 7.37 13.84 24.53
CA GLU A 501 6.90 14.33 25.83
C GLU A 501 7.80 13.83 26.97
N ALA A 502 8.14 12.54 26.98
CA ALA A 502 9.03 11.93 27.99
C ALA A 502 10.46 12.48 27.92
N LEU A 503 10.96 12.81 26.74
CA LEU A 503 12.26 13.49 26.53
C LEU A 503 12.19 15.01 26.81
N ASN A 504 11.02 15.52 27.19
CA ASN A 504 10.79 16.94 27.45
C ASN A 504 11.16 17.84 26.26
N LEU A 505 10.87 17.39 25.04
CA LEU A 505 11.12 18.12 23.79
C LEU A 505 9.88 18.87 23.29
N LYS A 506 8.70 18.40 23.65
CA LYS A 506 7.41 19.00 23.26
C LYS A 506 7.27 20.42 23.84
N GLY A 507 6.90 21.38 23.01
CA GLY A 507 6.77 22.80 23.39
C GLY A 507 8.09 23.57 23.50
N LYS A 508 9.22 22.97 23.14
CA LYS A 508 10.56 23.61 23.20
C LYS A 508 11.16 23.85 21.82
N GLY A 509 10.49 23.39 20.79
CA GLY A 509 10.96 23.48 19.43
C GLY A 509 10.39 24.67 18.67
N ARG A 510 10.65 24.63 17.39
CA ARG A 510 10.05 25.54 16.41
C ARG A 510 9.10 24.80 15.52
N GLU A 511 7.99 25.42 15.17
CA GLU A 511 7.00 24.91 14.26
C GLU A 511 7.39 25.11 12.80
N PHE A 512 7.17 24.06 12.00
CA PHE A 512 7.40 24.04 10.56
C PHE A 512 6.20 23.47 9.85
N ILE A 513 6.01 23.86 8.59
CA ILE A 513 4.95 23.31 7.76
C ILE A 513 5.47 22.07 7.05
N ARG A 514 4.75 20.96 7.15
CA ARG A 514 4.91 19.75 6.33
C ARG A 514 3.66 19.47 5.51
N PHE A 515 3.78 18.66 4.48
CA PHE A 515 2.66 18.23 3.66
C PHE A 515 2.36 16.74 3.95
N GLU A 516 1.18 16.46 4.46
CA GLU A 516 0.70 15.10 4.64
C GLU A 516 -0.13 14.70 3.42
N THR A 517 0.38 13.76 2.63
CA THR A 517 -0.27 13.25 1.42
C THR A 517 -1.38 12.28 1.78
N GLY A 518 -2.54 12.41 1.12
CA GLY A 518 -3.59 11.40 1.16
C GLY A 518 -3.23 10.16 0.35
N ASP A 519 -3.85 9.03 0.68
CA ASP A 519 -3.66 7.76 -0.04
C ASP A 519 -4.55 7.70 -1.30
N PHE A 520 -4.17 8.45 -2.35
CA PHE A 520 -4.87 8.49 -3.63
C PHE A 520 -4.08 7.75 -4.72
N THR A 521 -4.78 6.92 -5.50
CA THR A 521 -4.22 6.34 -6.73
C THR A 521 -4.08 7.39 -7.84
N GLU A 522 -3.25 7.13 -8.86
CA GLU A 522 -3.15 8.00 -10.04
C GLU A 522 -4.50 8.17 -10.74
N ALA A 523 -5.30 7.09 -10.78
CA ALA A 523 -6.64 7.11 -11.32
C ALA A 523 -7.57 8.05 -10.54
N GLN A 524 -7.55 8.00 -9.20
CA GLN A 524 -8.32 8.91 -8.34
C GLN A 524 -7.92 10.38 -8.54
N LYS A 525 -6.62 10.68 -8.62
CA LYS A 525 -6.12 12.04 -8.85
C LYS A 525 -6.58 12.66 -10.17
N LYS A 526 -7.06 11.86 -11.12
CA LYS A 526 -7.67 12.33 -12.36
C LYS A 526 -9.18 12.54 -12.27
N ARG A 527 -9.83 12.11 -11.18
CA ARG A 527 -11.28 12.23 -10.99
C ARG A 527 -11.64 13.47 -10.19
N ILE A 528 -12.63 14.20 -10.71
CA ILE A 528 -13.14 15.41 -10.06
C ILE A 528 -13.73 15.11 -8.67
N ASN A 529 -14.30 13.92 -8.49
CA ASN A 529 -14.89 13.48 -7.22
C ASN A 529 -13.87 13.24 -6.10
N SER A 530 -12.57 13.24 -6.41
CA SER A 530 -11.49 13.11 -5.41
C SER A 530 -11.09 14.45 -4.80
N TYR A 531 -11.65 15.54 -5.27
CA TYR A 531 -11.33 16.89 -4.80
C TYR A 531 -12.48 17.49 -3.99
N GLU A 532 -12.12 18.08 -2.85
CA GLU A 532 -13.06 18.74 -1.95
C GLU A 532 -12.55 20.11 -1.55
N PRO A 533 -13.44 21.11 -1.38
CA PRO A 533 -13.03 22.41 -0.85
C PRO A 533 -12.28 22.27 0.49
N GLY A 534 -11.18 23.00 0.62
CA GLY A 534 -10.34 22.97 1.80
C GLY A 534 -9.12 22.04 1.71
N GLN A 535 -9.12 21.02 0.85
CA GLN A 535 -7.94 20.21 0.56
C GLN A 535 -6.84 21.07 -0.08
N GLU A 536 -5.62 20.58 -0.03
CA GLU A 536 -4.47 21.23 -0.64
C GLU A 536 -3.81 20.34 -1.68
N ILE A 537 -3.25 20.97 -2.72
CA ILE A 537 -2.61 20.30 -3.84
C ILE A 537 -1.16 20.73 -3.88
N LEU A 538 -0.23 19.78 -3.68
CA LEU A 538 1.21 20.01 -3.86
C LEU A 538 1.62 19.61 -5.28
N PHE A 539 2.22 20.52 -6.03
CA PHE A 539 2.66 20.27 -7.39
C PHE A 539 4.10 19.76 -7.44
N GLY A 540 4.27 18.51 -7.84
CA GLY A 540 5.60 17.88 -8.06
C GLY A 540 6.24 18.26 -9.39
N LYS A 541 5.49 18.93 -10.29
CA LYS A 541 5.95 19.37 -11.61
C LYS A 541 5.43 20.76 -11.95
N ALA A 542 6.20 21.51 -12.73
CA ALA A 542 5.78 22.81 -13.22
C ALA A 542 4.76 22.70 -14.37
N TYR A 543 3.67 23.43 -14.27
CA TYR A 543 2.65 23.57 -15.30
C TYR A 543 2.63 25.00 -15.83
N ARG A 544 3.42 25.26 -16.88
CA ARG A 544 3.63 26.62 -17.45
C ARG A 544 2.32 27.30 -17.84
N LEU A 545 1.38 26.56 -18.47
CA LEU A 545 0.09 27.11 -18.89
C LEU A 545 -0.81 27.54 -17.73
N MET A 546 -0.60 26.96 -16.55
CA MET A 546 -1.31 27.30 -15.31
C MET A 546 -0.50 28.31 -14.46
N GLY A 547 0.72 28.64 -14.86
CA GLY A 547 1.63 29.48 -14.10
C GLY A 547 2.12 28.86 -12.79
N VAL A 548 2.09 27.51 -12.66
CA VAL A 548 2.41 26.80 -11.44
C VAL A 548 3.84 26.24 -11.51
N LYS A 549 4.60 26.39 -10.41
CA LYS A 549 5.98 25.91 -10.25
C LYS A 549 6.01 24.61 -9.42
N VAL A 550 7.13 23.91 -9.49
CA VAL A 550 7.41 22.75 -8.62
C VAL A 550 7.44 23.19 -7.16
N GLY A 551 6.78 22.41 -6.29
CA GLY A 551 6.72 22.65 -4.85
C GLY A 551 5.68 23.69 -4.42
N GLU A 552 4.99 24.36 -5.35
CA GLU A 552 3.88 25.25 -4.98
C GLU A 552 2.68 24.45 -4.47
N VAL A 553 1.99 25.04 -3.50
CA VAL A 553 0.77 24.49 -2.91
C VAL A 553 -0.41 25.38 -3.24
N GLY A 554 -1.50 24.80 -3.71
CA GLY A 554 -2.77 25.48 -3.94
C GLY A 554 -3.88 24.89 -3.08
N LYS A 555 -4.65 25.73 -2.38
CA LYS A 555 -5.83 25.30 -1.61
C LYS A 555 -7.05 25.22 -2.52
N VAL A 556 -7.77 24.12 -2.50
CA VAL A 556 -9.04 23.95 -3.24
C VAL A 556 -10.07 24.93 -2.69
N ALA A 557 -10.43 25.90 -3.50
CA ALA A 557 -11.45 26.91 -3.19
C ALA A 557 -12.85 26.43 -3.59
N SER A 558 -12.98 25.83 -4.77
CA SER A 558 -14.24 25.26 -5.25
C SER A 558 -13.99 24.14 -6.26
N VAL A 559 -14.96 23.24 -6.36
CA VAL A 559 -14.96 22.11 -7.30
C VAL A 559 -16.22 22.23 -8.17
N ASP A 560 -16.02 22.39 -9.46
CA ASP A 560 -17.10 22.38 -10.45
C ASP A 560 -17.18 20.99 -11.07
N LYS A 561 -18.21 20.22 -10.68
CA LYS A 561 -18.40 18.84 -11.14
C LYS A 561 -19.02 18.77 -12.54
N GLU A 562 -19.66 19.84 -13.04
CA GLU A 562 -20.25 19.89 -14.38
C GLU A 562 -19.15 20.15 -15.40
N ASP A 563 -18.31 21.15 -15.15
CA ASP A 563 -17.19 21.49 -16.03
C ASP A 563 -15.94 20.62 -15.79
N GLY A 564 -15.93 19.81 -14.73
CA GLY A 564 -14.81 18.95 -14.36
C GLY A 564 -13.56 19.75 -13.96
N THR A 565 -13.73 20.93 -13.34
CA THR A 565 -12.64 21.83 -12.98
C THR A 565 -12.53 22.07 -11.48
N VAL A 566 -11.32 22.30 -11.01
CA VAL A 566 -10.99 22.66 -9.63
C VAL A 566 -10.37 24.04 -9.62
N ARG A 567 -10.91 24.95 -8.84
CA ARG A 567 -10.33 26.28 -8.60
C ARG A 567 -9.46 26.22 -7.34
N LEU A 568 -8.21 26.65 -7.50
CA LEU A 568 -7.20 26.68 -6.43
C LEU A 568 -6.89 28.13 -6.10
N LYS A 569 -6.76 28.41 -4.81
CA LYS A 569 -6.16 29.66 -4.30
C LYS A 569 -4.72 29.38 -3.94
N MET A 570 -3.80 29.99 -4.67
CA MET A 570 -2.36 29.87 -4.41
C MET A 570 -1.92 30.75 -3.23
N GLU A 571 -0.75 30.48 -2.66
CA GLU A 571 -0.22 31.26 -1.51
C GLU A 571 0.04 32.75 -1.84
N ASP A 572 0.40 33.03 -3.07
CA ASP A 572 0.62 34.39 -3.54
C ASP A 572 -0.68 35.16 -3.88
N GLY A 573 -1.84 34.55 -3.58
CA GLY A 573 -3.16 35.13 -3.84
C GLY A 573 -3.74 34.86 -5.24
N ARG A 574 -2.94 34.30 -6.18
CA ARG A 574 -3.42 33.94 -7.53
C ARG A 574 -4.52 32.87 -7.45
N ASN A 575 -5.49 32.97 -8.35
CA ASN A 575 -6.44 31.89 -8.60
C ASN A 575 -6.01 31.08 -9.81
N VAL A 576 -5.93 29.77 -9.64
CA VAL A 576 -5.55 28.82 -10.71
C VAL A 576 -6.69 27.84 -10.90
N THR A 577 -7.05 27.59 -12.16
CA THR A 577 -8.05 26.56 -12.52
C THR A 577 -7.32 25.37 -13.11
N MET A 578 -7.57 24.18 -12.54
CA MET A 578 -7.02 22.94 -13.05
C MET A 578 -8.15 22.01 -13.51
N THR A 579 -7.87 21.20 -14.53
CA THR A 579 -8.72 20.11 -14.97
C THR A 579 -8.02 18.80 -14.65
N PRO A 580 -8.40 18.07 -13.58
CA PRO A 580 -7.69 16.86 -13.12
C PRO A 580 -7.44 15.83 -14.23
N ARG A 581 -8.42 15.59 -15.07
CA ARG A 581 -8.33 14.64 -16.21
C ARG A 581 -7.19 14.94 -17.19
N LYS A 582 -6.76 16.20 -17.30
CA LYS A 582 -5.68 16.64 -18.21
C LYS A 582 -4.30 16.56 -17.57
N LEU A 583 -4.22 16.29 -16.27
CA LEU A 583 -2.99 16.18 -15.54
C LEU A 583 -2.58 14.71 -15.36
N SER A 584 -1.27 14.48 -15.25
CA SER A 584 -0.78 13.17 -14.80
C SER A 584 -1.00 13.02 -13.29
N GLY A 585 -1.54 11.89 -12.85
CA GLY A 585 -1.70 11.58 -11.43
C GLY A 585 -0.37 11.49 -10.66
N LYS A 586 0.78 11.39 -11.37
CA LYS A 586 2.13 11.36 -10.78
C LYS A 586 2.68 12.75 -10.46
N ASP A 587 2.12 13.79 -11.04
CA ASP A 587 2.73 15.11 -11.07
C ASP A 587 2.21 16.04 -9.94
N HIS A 588 1.24 15.57 -9.14
CA HIS A 588 0.70 16.32 -8.00
C HIS A 588 0.21 15.38 -6.89
N GLU A 589 0.18 15.90 -5.67
CA GLU A 589 -0.34 15.20 -4.49
C GLU A 589 -1.55 15.95 -3.92
N ILE A 590 -2.56 15.19 -3.51
CA ILE A 590 -3.72 15.69 -2.76
C ILE A 590 -3.45 15.42 -1.29
N GLY A 591 -3.59 16.43 -0.43
CA GLY A 591 -3.31 16.27 0.99
C GLY A 591 -3.68 17.52 1.80
N GLN A 592 -2.97 17.71 2.88
CA GLN A 592 -3.12 18.88 3.76
C GLN A 592 -1.76 19.27 4.33
N ARG A 593 -1.58 20.57 4.55
CA ARG A 593 -0.45 21.05 5.34
C ARG A 593 -0.73 20.84 6.81
N GLU A 594 0.23 20.31 7.50
CA GLU A 594 0.25 20.13 8.95
C GLU A 594 1.45 20.85 9.54
N THR A 595 1.28 21.28 10.79
CA THR A 595 2.41 21.80 11.57
C THR A 595 3.15 20.65 12.23
N ILE A 596 4.48 20.64 12.09
CA ILE A 596 5.38 19.77 12.84
C ILE A 596 6.31 20.62 13.68
N GLU A 597 6.38 20.34 14.96
CA GLU A 597 7.36 20.96 15.86
C GLU A 597 8.66 20.14 15.86
N LEU A 598 9.80 20.79 15.68
CA LEU A 598 11.12 20.18 15.77
C LEU A 598 11.96 20.90 16.82
N SER A 599 12.48 20.13 17.76
CA SER A 599 13.34 20.58 18.86
C SER A 599 14.77 20.06 18.67
N LEU A 600 15.74 20.75 19.26
CA LEU A 600 17.10 20.25 19.37
C LEU A 600 17.10 18.85 20.02
N GLY A 601 17.75 17.87 19.41
CA GLY A 601 17.77 16.49 19.88
C GLY A 601 16.62 15.63 19.35
N ASP A 602 15.62 16.17 18.60
CA ASP A 602 14.59 15.36 17.97
C ASP A 602 15.17 14.36 16.97
N ARG A 603 14.74 13.10 17.07
CA ARG A 603 14.98 12.11 16.02
C ARG A 603 14.00 12.35 14.89
N ILE A 604 14.52 12.43 13.67
CA ILE A 604 13.72 12.67 12.46
C ILE A 604 13.96 11.62 11.39
N ARG A 605 13.05 11.59 10.44
CA ARG A 605 13.13 10.82 9.21
C ARG A 605 12.72 11.67 8.02
N ILE A 606 13.47 11.57 6.93
CA ILE A 606 13.09 12.17 5.63
C ILE A 606 11.95 11.34 5.02
N THR A 607 10.91 12.00 4.53
CA THR A 607 9.68 11.35 4.00
C THR A 607 9.49 11.49 2.50
N GLY A 608 10.34 12.27 1.83
CA GLY A 608 10.24 12.48 0.39
C GLY A 608 11.57 12.85 -0.25
N ASN A 609 11.53 13.11 -1.56
CA ASN A 609 12.72 13.44 -2.36
C ASN A 609 12.56 14.77 -3.13
N SER A 610 11.51 15.56 -2.87
CA SER A 610 11.25 16.80 -3.62
C SER A 610 12.21 17.92 -3.30
N LEU A 611 12.84 17.87 -2.13
CA LEU A 611 13.80 18.88 -1.68
C LEU A 611 15.13 18.89 -2.47
N ARG A 612 15.37 17.93 -3.35
CA ARG A 612 16.58 17.80 -4.19
C ARG A 612 17.87 18.11 -3.44
N LEU A 613 18.00 17.60 -2.24
CA LEU A 613 19.17 17.80 -1.39
C LEU A 613 20.24 16.78 -1.80
N ASP A 614 21.43 17.25 -2.16
CA ASP A 614 22.51 16.37 -2.55
C ASP A 614 22.90 15.42 -1.41
N GLY A 615 22.79 14.12 -1.66
CA GLY A 615 23.10 13.08 -0.70
C GLY A 615 22.00 12.77 0.33
N VAL A 616 20.91 13.55 0.39
CA VAL A 616 19.77 13.30 1.29
C VAL A 616 18.62 12.63 0.53
N THR A 617 18.16 11.49 1.01
CA THR A 617 17.14 10.69 0.34
C THR A 617 16.04 10.27 1.29
N ASN A 618 14.86 9.94 0.73
CA ASN A 618 13.73 9.41 1.51
C ASN A 618 14.15 8.18 2.32
N GLY A 619 13.73 8.15 3.58
CA GLY A 619 14.03 7.09 4.54
C GLY A 619 15.27 7.34 5.41
N MET A 620 16.13 8.31 5.08
CA MET A 620 17.26 8.68 5.93
C MET A 620 16.79 9.18 7.29
N ARG A 621 17.47 8.73 8.35
CA ARG A 621 17.20 9.11 9.74
C ARG A 621 18.35 9.94 10.28
N GLY A 622 18.03 10.83 11.21
CA GLY A 622 19.02 11.67 11.84
C GLY A 622 18.49 12.34 13.09
N GLU A 623 19.30 13.20 13.64
CA GLU A 623 19.02 14.00 14.83
C GLU A 623 19.09 15.49 14.48
N VAL A 624 18.15 16.26 14.98
CA VAL A 624 18.16 17.72 14.85
C VAL A 624 19.23 18.28 15.77
N VAL A 625 20.24 18.92 15.19
CA VAL A 625 21.37 19.52 15.94
C VAL A 625 21.31 21.03 16.03
N ASP A 626 20.47 21.69 15.22
CA ASP A 626 20.14 23.12 15.32
C ASP A 626 18.85 23.45 14.59
N VAL A 627 18.05 24.34 15.16
CA VAL A 627 16.78 24.86 14.59
C VAL A 627 16.78 26.39 14.50
N SER A 628 17.94 27.01 14.54
CA SER A 628 18.09 28.47 14.52
C SER A 628 17.95 29.05 13.10
N GLY A 629 17.42 30.28 13.02
CA GLY A 629 17.36 31.02 11.77
C GLY A 629 16.44 30.39 10.70
N SER A 630 16.90 30.43 9.44
CA SER A 630 16.18 29.91 8.27
C SER A 630 16.57 28.49 7.88
N ARG A 631 17.34 27.78 8.73
CA ARG A 631 17.83 26.41 8.47
C ARG A 631 17.51 25.50 9.63
N ILE A 632 17.29 24.24 9.31
CA ILE A 632 17.27 23.10 10.24
C ILE A 632 18.54 22.33 9.94
N MET A 633 19.43 22.20 10.94
CA MET A 633 20.63 21.36 10.81
C MET A 633 20.34 19.95 11.32
N ILE A 634 20.62 18.96 10.50
CA ILE A 634 20.38 17.54 10.79
C ILE A 634 21.71 16.81 10.67
N ARG A 635 22.05 16.04 11.71
CA ARG A 635 23.12 15.04 11.67
C ARG A 635 22.48 13.68 11.38
N PHE A 636 22.69 13.18 10.19
CA PHE A 636 22.16 11.86 9.79
C PHE A 636 22.95 10.72 10.47
N ASP A 637 22.31 9.55 10.58
CA ASP A 637 22.93 8.35 11.17
C ASP A 637 24.16 7.88 10.35
N SER A 638 24.26 8.27 9.07
CA SER A 638 25.43 8.06 8.21
C SER A 638 26.64 8.96 8.55
N GLY A 639 26.49 9.91 9.49
CA GLY A 639 27.51 10.92 9.79
C GLY A 639 27.44 12.17 8.94
N LEU A 640 26.61 12.21 7.88
CA LEU A 640 26.38 13.38 7.06
C LEU A 640 25.66 14.45 7.87
N GLU A 641 26.18 15.70 7.87
CA GLU A 641 25.45 16.86 8.38
C GLU A 641 24.91 17.70 7.23
N TYR A 642 23.65 18.08 7.32
CA TYR A 642 23.00 18.86 6.27
C TYR A 642 22.05 19.92 6.84
N GLY A 643 22.12 21.13 6.27
CA GLY A 643 21.25 22.25 6.62
C GLY A 643 20.09 22.38 5.63
N ILE A 644 18.89 22.04 6.03
CA ILE A 644 17.68 22.21 5.22
C ILE A 644 17.17 23.63 5.35
N LEU A 645 17.11 24.36 4.24
CA LEU A 645 16.52 25.70 4.20
C LEU A 645 15.00 25.62 4.39
N VAL A 646 14.51 26.36 5.38
CA VAL A 646 13.08 26.51 5.63
C VAL A 646 12.57 27.63 4.72
N GLY A 647 11.73 27.26 3.78
CA GLY A 647 11.11 28.19 2.83
C GLY A 647 9.59 28.04 2.80
N LYS A 648 8.99 28.49 1.70
CA LYS A 648 7.56 28.32 1.44
C LYS A 648 7.17 26.89 1.07
N THR A 649 8.13 26.06 0.64
CA THR A 649 7.88 24.65 0.31
C THR A 649 7.75 23.84 1.60
N PRO A 650 6.68 23.04 1.77
CA PRO A 650 6.53 22.18 2.93
C PRO A 650 7.71 21.23 3.10
N LEU A 651 8.09 20.95 4.35
CA LEU A 651 9.15 20.01 4.67
C LEU A 651 8.68 18.57 4.46
N GLU A 652 9.55 17.76 3.90
CA GLU A 652 9.38 16.30 3.82
C GLU A 652 10.11 15.60 4.98
N ILE A 653 9.72 15.95 6.21
CA ILE A 653 10.31 15.46 7.45
C ILE A 653 9.19 14.98 8.37
N ASP A 654 9.48 13.92 9.13
CA ASP A 654 8.65 13.42 10.22
C ASP A 654 9.50 13.02 11.42
N HIS A 655 8.90 12.89 12.61
CA HIS A 655 9.59 12.31 13.75
C HIS A 655 9.98 10.85 13.47
N GLY A 656 11.16 10.45 13.89
CA GLY A 656 11.82 9.21 13.52
C GLY A 656 11.94 8.18 14.64
N TYR A 657 11.22 8.34 15.76
CA TYR A 657 11.27 7.38 16.90
C TYR A 657 10.54 6.07 16.58
N ALA A 658 9.34 6.16 15.97
CA ALA A 658 8.57 5.03 15.50
C ALA A 658 8.33 5.10 13.99
N GLN A 659 8.19 3.94 13.35
CA GLN A 659 7.98 3.81 11.90
C GLN A 659 6.93 2.74 11.61
N THR A 660 6.33 2.80 10.42
CA THR A 660 5.54 1.67 9.92
C THR A 660 6.45 0.60 9.33
N GLY A 661 6.01 -0.66 9.35
CA GLY A 661 6.80 -1.79 8.83
C GLY A 661 7.27 -1.60 7.39
N HIS A 662 6.43 -1.03 6.51
CA HIS A 662 6.82 -0.72 5.12
C HIS A 662 7.93 0.33 5.05
N SER A 663 7.86 1.37 5.86
CA SER A 663 8.88 2.43 5.85
C SER A 663 10.22 2.00 6.48
N ALA A 664 10.21 0.93 7.27
CA ALA A 664 11.41 0.35 7.87
C ALA A 664 12.05 -0.76 7.01
N GLN A 665 11.55 -0.99 5.80
CA GLN A 665 12.10 -1.99 4.91
C GLN A 665 13.54 -1.63 4.49
N GLY A 666 14.42 -2.62 4.46
CA GLY A 666 15.85 -2.39 4.27
C GLY A 666 16.63 -2.06 5.55
N LEU A 667 15.97 -1.63 6.63
CA LEU A 667 16.61 -1.33 7.92
C LEU A 667 16.86 -2.59 8.75
N GLY A 668 17.78 -2.50 9.70
CA GLY A 668 18.03 -3.49 10.72
C GLY A 668 18.54 -2.80 12.00
N ALA A 669 18.22 -3.35 13.18
CA ALA A 669 18.59 -2.78 14.48
C ALA A 669 18.93 -3.85 15.48
N GLN A 670 19.69 -3.50 16.53
CA GLN A 670 19.98 -4.42 17.64
C GLN A 670 18.68 -4.81 18.36
N THR A 671 17.83 -3.83 18.62
CA THR A 671 16.54 -4.03 19.28
C THR A 671 15.39 -3.62 18.39
N VAL A 672 14.37 -4.47 18.29
CA VAL A 672 13.11 -4.17 17.60
C VAL A 672 11.95 -4.26 18.57
N ILE A 673 11.15 -3.21 18.64
CA ILE A 673 9.94 -3.11 19.45
C ILE A 673 8.75 -3.17 18.51
N LEU A 674 7.89 -4.18 18.69
CA LEU A 674 6.78 -4.49 17.79
C LEU A 674 5.43 -4.16 18.40
N ASP A 675 4.62 -3.36 17.74
CA ASP A 675 3.19 -3.23 17.99
C ASP A 675 2.42 -4.22 17.08
N LEU A 676 1.78 -5.23 17.69
CA LEU A 676 1.10 -6.34 17.01
C LEU A 676 -0.39 -6.39 17.39
N PRO A 677 -1.21 -5.38 17.01
CA PRO A 677 -2.64 -5.39 17.32
C PRO A 677 -3.35 -6.51 16.53
N SER A 678 -4.02 -7.42 17.26
CA SER A 678 -4.59 -8.67 16.72
C SER A 678 -5.69 -8.45 15.68
N ASN A 679 -6.44 -7.36 15.77
CA ASN A 679 -7.51 -6.97 14.86
C ASN A 679 -7.06 -6.06 13.71
N SER A 680 -5.77 -5.71 13.65
CA SER A 680 -5.23 -4.90 12.55
C SER A 680 -5.33 -5.62 11.21
N GLN A 681 -5.81 -4.90 10.19
CA GLN A 681 -5.85 -5.36 8.81
C GLN A 681 -4.44 -5.43 8.17
N THR A 682 -3.46 -4.75 8.76
CA THR A 682 -2.08 -4.71 8.28
C THR A 682 -1.23 -5.83 8.85
N LEU A 683 -1.67 -6.48 9.96
CA LEU A 683 -0.98 -7.61 10.54
C LEU A 683 -1.34 -8.91 9.81
N ASN A 684 -0.35 -9.51 9.19
CA ASN A 684 -0.44 -10.77 8.46
C ASN A 684 0.93 -11.48 8.48
N ARG A 685 1.03 -12.66 7.90
CA ARG A 685 2.25 -13.48 7.86
C ARG A 685 3.46 -12.70 7.32
N ARG A 686 3.32 -12.00 6.19
CA ARG A 686 4.42 -11.25 5.56
C ARG A 686 4.87 -10.07 6.41
N SER A 687 3.93 -9.31 6.97
CA SER A 687 4.26 -8.16 7.82
C SER A 687 4.93 -8.60 9.12
N PHE A 688 4.46 -9.68 9.74
CA PHE A 688 5.08 -10.24 10.94
C PHE A 688 6.51 -10.72 10.66
N TYR A 689 6.70 -11.55 9.62
CA TYR A 689 8.02 -12.01 9.19
C TYR A 689 8.96 -10.83 8.90
N THR A 690 8.52 -9.88 8.07
CA THR A 690 9.37 -8.75 7.68
C THR A 690 9.79 -7.92 8.90
N ASN A 691 8.86 -7.62 9.81
CA ASN A 691 9.13 -6.77 10.96
C ASN A 691 10.01 -7.48 12.00
N LEU A 692 9.74 -8.75 12.29
CA LEU A 692 10.53 -9.56 13.24
C LEU A 692 11.98 -9.69 12.78
N THR A 693 12.19 -9.95 11.49
CA THR A 693 13.53 -10.18 10.95
C THR A 693 14.38 -8.90 10.79
N ARG A 694 13.85 -7.71 11.18
CA ARG A 694 14.67 -6.49 11.31
C ARG A 694 15.64 -6.55 12.51
N THR A 695 15.37 -7.38 13.50
CA THR A 695 16.23 -7.50 14.67
C THR A 695 17.57 -8.18 14.35
N LYS A 696 18.62 -7.70 15.01
CA LYS A 696 19.94 -8.37 15.08
C LYS A 696 20.08 -9.17 16.37
N ASN A 697 19.44 -8.74 17.49
CA ASN A 697 19.68 -9.32 18.80
C ASN A 697 18.41 -9.47 19.66
N GLN A 698 17.58 -8.43 19.81
CA GLN A 698 16.49 -8.41 20.79
C GLN A 698 15.16 -7.98 20.17
N VAL A 699 14.05 -8.63 20.62
CA VAL A 699 12.68 -8.27 20.28
C VAL A 699 11.86 -8.05 21.53
N LYS A 700 11.09 -6.97 21.55
CA LYS A 700 10.04 -6.67 22.54
C LYS A 700 8.71 -6.56 21.78
N ALA A 701 7.73 -7.35 22.13
CA ALA A 701 6.46 -7.38 21.42
C ALA A 701 5.29 -7.00 22.35
N PHE A 702 4.34 -6.26 21.80
CA PHE A 702 3.14 -5.79 22.48
C PHE A 702 1.91 -6.12 21.64
N THR A 703 0.82 -6.56 22.27
CA THR A 703 -0.44 -6.88 21.61
C THR A 703 -1.64 -6.42 22.45
N ASP A 704 -2.79 -6.35 21.85
CA ASP A 704 -4.08 -6.12 22.52
C ASP A 704 -4.72 -7.42 23.02
N ASP A 705 -4.48 -8.56 22.32
CA ASP A 705 -5.11 -9.85 22.62
C ASP A 705 -4.21 -10.99 22.11
N ARG A 706 -3.62 -11.75 23.04
CA ARG A 706 -2.68 -12.86 22.70
C ARG A 706 -3.35 -14.03 22.02
N GLU A 707 -4.61 -14.34 22.38
CA GLU A 707 -5.32 -15.47 21.80
C GLU A 707 -5.64 -15.24 20.33
N LYS A 708 -6.11 -14.03 20.00
CA LYS A 708 -6.41 -13.65 18.60
C LYS A 708 -5.15 -13.38 17.77
N LEU A 709 -4.04 -13.04 18.41
CA LEU A 709 -2.79 -12.73 17.71
C LEU A 709 -2.30 -13.88 16.83
N ALA A 710 -2.40 -15.13 17.32
CA ALA A 710 -2.00 -16.32 16.55
C ALA A 710 -2.77 -16.43 15.21
N GLY A 711 -4.07 -16.12 15.24
CA GLY A 711 -4.87 -16.05 14.02
C GLY A 711 -4.48 -14.88 13.10
N ALA A 712 -4.13 -13.73 13.68
CA ALA A 712 -3.76 -12.56 12.92
C ALA A 712 -2.46 -12.76 12.12
N VAL A 713 -1.43 -13.32 12.74
CA VAL A 713 -0.14 -13.56 12.06
C VAL A 713 -0.19 -14.67 11.01
N LYS A 714 -1.21 -15.55 11.06
CA LYS A 714 -1.45 -16.59 10.03
C LYS A 714 -2.16 -16.06 8.78
N ARG A 715 -2.79 -14.89 8.84
CA ARG A 715 -3.52 -14.37 7.69
C ARG A 715 -2.61 -14.31 6.47
N GLU A 716 -3.02 -14.99 5.41
CA GLU A 716 -2.37 -14.85 4.10
C GLU A 716 -3.00 -13.67 3.37
N LYS A 717 -2.16 -12.82 2.82
CA LYS A 717 -2.57 -11.66 2.04
C LYS A 717 -1.71 -11.57 0.79
N ASP A 718 -1.59 -12.71 0.10
CA ASP A 718 -0.85 -12.81 -1.14
C ASP A 718 -1.66 -12.21 -2.29
N LYS A 719 -1.01 -11.44 -3.13
CA LYS A 719 -1.64 -10.90 -4.34
C LYS A 719 -1.88 -12.01 -5.35
N THR A 720 -3.10 -12.08 -5.86
CA THR A 720 -3.47 -13.00 -6.94
C THR A 720 -2.96 -12.47 -8.27
N MET A 721 -2.43 -13.35 -9.10
CA MET A 721 -1.93 -13.00 -10.43
C MET A 721 -3.06 -13.01 -11.47
N ALA A 722 -2.94 -12.17 -12.50
CA ALA A 722 -3.92 -12.10 -13.57
C ALA A 722 -4.04 -13.42 -14.35
N HIS A 723 -2.93 -14.12 -14.59
CA HIS A 723 -2.93 -15.40 -15.29
C HIS A 723 -3.53 -16.56 -14.47
N ASP A 724 -3.59 -16.46 -13.15
CA ASP A 724 -4.30 -17.45 -12.32
C ASP A 724 -5.82 -17.34 -12.52
N VAL A 725 -6.34 -16.11 -12.73
CA VAL A 725 -7.74 -15.87 -13.10
C VAL A 725 -8.07 -16.49 -14.46
N GLU A 726 -7.19 -16.34 -15.45
CA GLU A 726 -7.36 -16.93 -16.79
C GLU A 726 -7.34 -18.46 -16.76
N LYS A 727 -6.41 -19.07 -16.03
CA LYS A 727 -6.30 -20.54 -15.89
C LYS A 727 -7.54 -21.14 -15.26
N ALA A 728 -8.07 -20.52 -14.21
CA ALA A 728 -9.30 -20.95 -13.58
C ALA A 728 -10.48 -20.94 -14.57
N GLN A 729 -10.60 -19.89 -15.41
CA GLN A 729 -11.61 -19.81 -16.48
C GLN A 729 -11.45 -20.92 -17.52
N ALA A 730 -10.24 -21.35 -17.84
CA ALA A 730 -9.99 -22.40 -18.84
C ALA A 730 -10.36 -23.81 -18.33
N VAL A 731 -10.22 -24.08 -17.04
CA VAL A 731 -10.62 -25.36 -16.41
C VAL A 731 -12.13 -25.51 -16.41
N GLU A 732 -12.89 -24.42 -16.23
CA GLU A 732 -14.35 -24.43 -16.17
C GLU A 732 -15.02 -24.61 -17.55
N ARG A 733 -14.37 -24.23 -18.65
CA ARG A 733 -14.95 -24.39 -19.99
C ARG A 733 -15.18 -25.85 -20.42
N LYS A 734 -14.61 -26.84 -19.75
CA LYS A 734 -14.70 -28.25 -20.16
C LYS A 734 -15.92 -29.06 -19.66
N PRO A 735 -16.60 -28.78 -18.53
CA PRO A 735 -17.74 -29.56 -18.06
C PRO A 735 -19.15 -28.97 -18.34
N TRP A 736 -19.30 -27.69 -18.67
CA TRP A 736 -20.57 -26.96 -18.55
C TRP A 736 -21.39 -26.77 -19.85
N GLU A 737 -20.96 -27.26 -20.97
CA GLU A 737 -21.80 -27.24 -22.22
C GLU A 737 -23.11 -28.05 -22.09
N LYS A 738 -23.30 -28.83 -21.02
CA LYS A 738 -24.46 -29.69 -20.82
C LYS A 738 -25.52 -29.23 -19.79
N ALA A 739 -25.32 -28.12 -19.06
CA ALA A 739 -26.21 -27.75 -17.95
C ALA A 739 -26.88 -26.35 -18.05
N ARG A 740 -26.96 -25.73 -19.22
CA ARG A 740 -27.75 -24.49 -19.38
C ARG A 740 -29.18 -24.79 -19.80
N LYS A 741 -30.08 -24.92 -18.84
CA LYS A 741 -31.52 -24.64 -18.95
C LYS A 741 -32.10 -24.45 -17.55
N ILE A 742 -31.88 -23.33 -16.91
CA ILE A 742 -32.74 -22.72 -15.90
C ILE A 742 -32.34 -21.23 -15.84
N GLU A 743 -33.01 -20.38 -16.58
CA GLU A 743 -33.08 -18.96 -16.32
C GLU A 743 -34.17 -18.72 -15.27
N PRO A 744 -33.93 -18.04 -14.17
CA PRO A 744 -35.01 -17.46 -13.40
C PRO A 744 -35.30 -16.06 -13.98
N GLU A 745 -36.45 -15.90 -14.58
CA GLU A 745 -37.09 -14.60 -14.76
C GLU A 745 -37.26 -13.95 -13.38
N LEU A 746 -36.55 -12.89 -13.12
CA LEU A 746 -36.79 -11.96 -12.03
C LEU A 746 -37.43 -10.71 -12.65
N GLU A 747 -38.75 -10.73 -12.81
CA GLU A 747 -39.59 -9.54 -12.85
C GLU A 747 -39.67 -8.94 -11.44
N ILE A 748 -39.16 -7.72 -11.26
CA ILE A 748 -39.57 -6.75 -10.24
C ILE A 748 -39.61 -5.38 -10.85
#